data_283c59e5448d0c2dfc7c6ac350aaf847
#
_entry.id   283c59e5448d0c2dfc7c6ac350aaf847
#
_cell.length_a   1.000
_cell.length_b   1.000
_cell.length_c   1.000
_cell.angle_alpha   90.00
_cell.angle_beta   90.00
_cell.angle_gamma   90.00
#
_symmetry.space_group_name_H-M   'P 1'
#
loop_
_entity.id
_entity.type
_entity.pdbx_description
1 polymer ?
#
loop_
_entity_poly.entity_id
_entity_poly.type
_entity_poly.pdbx_seq_one_letter_code
_entity_poly.pdbx_strand_id
1 'polypeptide(L)'
;MSLDMLLEGMSSSPQIRLFYVLFVALFIGTDVTAETLSGGNYQRVDTLSKLINKVYSMGVNPVWIGDSHFFWYKNRERTGTVFYLVNAETGEKNQGDNLEALKNYVPEIWESVEVKKKKSVVNEAKVISPDKQWVAYIRDNNVYIADANGKPCNEIPLSMDGTSGCFYESRLIWSPDSKKLVTLKTRQADCRRIPLLESRPHDQLQPKLQWRDYAKPGDVLPVSIPVLFDVEQKKQIELDTQLYENQFNLYLTGWRKDSRAFTFEFNQRGHQRYIVGEVNVADGRIRHLVDERSDTFISYINNFRYDLNDGEEMLWISERDGWRHLYRMDGKTGEVKNQVTHGEWVVRRVVHVDTLRQKVYFMASGFNKNEDPYNQHYCSINFDGTQFRDLTPENANHKITLSKDRKYFVDVYSRPDLPSVSVLRRVDEKKEIAILEKCDVSDLVALGWQMPEVFCAKGRDGKTDIWGTIYRPFNFDSSKSYPVIENIYAGPHDSHVPKDFNPIPWSISSLAELGYIVVSIDGMGTNNRSKKFHDVCWKNLKDAGFPDRIKWIQAAAQKYKYMDTDRVGVYGWSAGGQNAMSALLFHNEFYKAAVAFCGCHDNRMDKVWWNELWMGYPVDEAYSRSSNVDNAHLLKGDLLLINGELDDNVDPASTLQVVDALIKADKMFEQLYMPGKGHNLGGTYELHRLYDFFDRKLK
;
A
#
# COMPACT_ATOMS: atom_id res chain seq x y z
N MET A 1 20.94 -27.23 -38.64
CA MET A 1 21.84 -27.17 -39.79
C MET A 1 23.03 -28.01 -39.44
N SER A 2 23.29 -29.08 -40.22
CA SER A 2 24.37 -30.01 -39.92
C SER A 2 25.74 -29.40 -40.23
N LEU A 3 26.74 -29.84 -39.53
CA LEU A 3 28.13 -29.38 -39.61
C LEU A 3 28.72 -29.45 -41.05
N ASP A 4 28.11 -30.30 -41.90
CA ASP A 4 28.55 -30.52 -43.31
C ASP A 4 28.22 -29.35 -44.23
N MET A 5 27.20 -28.52 -43.92
CA MET A 5 26.81 -27.36 -44.74
C MET A 5 27.69 -26.10 -44.50
N LEU A 6 28.52 -26.07 -43.45
CA LEU A 6 29.42 -24.96 -43.14
C LEU A 6 30.82 -25.11 -43.68
N LEU A 7 31.19 -26.28 -44.19
CA LEU A 7 32.55 -26.59 -44.65
C LEU A 7 32.74 -26.47 -46.19
N GLU A 8 31.67 -26.30 -46.98
CA GLU A 8 31.82 -26.19 -48.44
C GLU A 8 32.14 -24.79 -48.99
N GLY A 9 32.19 -23.79 -48.15
CA GLY A 9 32.42 -22.38 -48.58
C GLY A 9 33.78 -21.75 -48.33
N MET A 10 34.80 -22.52 -47.82
CA MET A 10 36.08 -21.95 -47.41
C MET A 10 37.26 -22.46 -48.20
N SER A 11 38.06 -21.53 -48.75
CA SER A 11 39.21 -21.76 -49.61
C SER A 11 40.33 -22.63 -48.96
N SER A 12 41.03 -23.34 -49.83
CA SER A 12 41.94 -24.44 -49.59
C SER A 12 43.31 -24.05 -49.06
N SER A 13 43.45 -23.57 -47.83
CA SER A 13 44.72 -23.47 -47.14
C SER A 13 44.74 -24.36 -45.88
N PRO A 14 45.66 -25.34 -45.80
CA PRO A 14 45.70 -26.28 -44.67
C PRO A 14 45.96 -25.63 -43.31
N GLN A 15 46.57 -24.47 -43.27
CA GLN A 15 46.89 -23.76 -42.03
C GLN A 15 45.68 -23.08 -41.42
N ILE A 16 44.72 -22.65 -42.23
CA ILE A 16 43.48 -22.01 -41.75
C ILE A 16 42.50 -23.07 -41.18
N ARG A 17 42.47 -24.26 -41.75
CA ARG A 17 41.67 -25.36 -41.22
C ARG A 17 42.15 -25.86 -39.85
N LEU A 18 43.46 -25.84 -39.61
CA LEU A 18 44.02 -26.27 -38.33
C LEU A 18 43.76 -25.23 -37.23
N PHE A 19 43.73 -23.93 -37.57
CA PHE A 19 43.41 -22.86 -36.61
C PHE A 19 41.92 -22.86 -36.22
N TYR A 20 41.01 -23.15 -37.16
CA TYR A 20 39.58 -23.21 -36.88
C TYR A 20 39.19 -24.49 -36.12
N VAL A 21 39.81 -25.62 -36.42
CA VAL A 21 39.59 -26.88 -35.67
C VAL A 21 40.16 -26.77 -34.25
N LEU A 22 41.30 -26.10 -34.04
CA LEU A 22 41.83 -25.81 -32.70
C LEU A 22 40.98 -24.78 -31.96
N PHE A 23 40.37 -23.78 -32.63
CA PHE A 23 39.49 -22.79 -32.01
C PHE A 23 38.12 -23.39 -31.66
N VAL A 24 37.58 -24.26 -32.49
CA VAL A 24 36.31 -24.98 -32.21
C VAL A 24 36.53 -26.09 -31.17
N ALA A 25 37.71 -26.77 -31.16
CA ALA A 25 38.03 -27.75 -30.14
C ALA A 25 38.31 -27.14 -28.76
N LEU A 26 38.78 -25.88 -28.71
CA LEU A 26 38.93 -25.11 -27.45
C LEU A 26 37.58 -24.61 -26.89
N PHE A 27 36.51 -24.52 -27.74
CA PHE A 27 35.15 -24.11 -27.31
C PHE A 27 34.22 -25.30 -27.05
N ILE A 28 34.56 -26.53 -27.46
CA ILE A 28 33.75 -27.75 -27.18
C ILE A 28 34.26 -28.51 -25.95
N GLY A 29 35.38 -28.09 -25.37
CA GLY A 29 36.03 -28.77 -24.25
C GLY A 29 35.98 -28.08 -22.90
N THR A 30 35.16 -27.05 -22.77
CA THR A 30 34.72 -26.57 -21.46
C THR A 30 33.23 -26.48 -21.49
N ASP A 31 32.54 -27.51 -21.03
CA ASP A 31 31.45 -27.29 -20.12
C ASP A 31 32.05 -26.38 -19.04
N VAL A 32 32.00 -25.08 -19.26
CA VAL A 32 31.93 -24.14 -18.17
C VAL A 32 30.56 -24.40 -17.57
N THR A 33 30.49 -25.49 -16.81
CA THR A 33 29.59 -25.52 -15.69
C THR A 33 29.76 -24.16 -15.05
N ALA A 34 28.69 -23.45 -14.87
CA ALA A 34 28.61 -22.27 -14.00
C ALA A 34 28.84 -22.75 -12.55
N GLU A 35 29.98 -23.43 -12.34
CA GLU A 35 30.61 -23.67 -11.07
C GLU A 35 31.47 -22.46 -10.79
N THR A 36 31.08 -21.81 -9.71
CA THR A 36 31.85 -20.75 -9.06
C THR A 36 31.46 -19.30 -9.43
N LEU A 37 30.21 -18.99 -9.20
CA LEU A 37 29.91 -17.83 -8.40
C LEU A 37 29.23 -18.36 -7.14
N SER A 38 29.97 -18.44 -6.03
CA SER A 38 29.63 -18.87 -4.68
C SER A 38 28.56 -19.98 -4.55
N GLY A 39 28.96 -21.07 -4.02
CA GLY A 39 28.33 -22.38 -3.88
C GLY A 39 26.97 -22.50 -3.18
N GLY A 40 26.01 -21.67 -3.41
CA GLY A 40 24.65 -21.90 -2.95
C GLY A 40 23.84 -22.63 -4.01
N ASN A 41 23.48 -23.90 -3.78
CA ASN A 41 22.47 -24.56 -4.59
C ASN A 41 21.10 -23.98 -4.27
N TYR A 42 20.68 -22.92 -4.99
CA TYR A 42 19.40 -22.24 -4.80
C TYR A 42 18.18 -23.02 -5.34
N GLN A 43 18.41 -24.19 -5.96
CA GLN A 43 17.34 -25.01 -6.56
C GLN A 43 16.22 -25.32 -5.56
N ARG A 44 16.56 -25.64 -4.32
CA ARG A 44 15.55 -25.89 -3.27
C ARG A 44 14.78 -24.62 -2.91
N VAL A 45 15.50 -23.50 -2.77
CA VAL A 45 14.92 -22.19 -2.45
C VAL A 45 13.97 -21.72 -3.55
N ASP A 46 14.34 -21.86 -4.81
CA ASP A 46 13.52 -21.50 -5.97
C ASP A 46 12.22 -22.33 -6.07
N THR A 47 12.21 -23.50 -5.44
CA THR A 47 11.02 -24.36 -5.42
C THR A 47 10.16 -24.24 -4.18
N LEU A 48 10.57 -23.46 -3.16
CA LEU A 48 9.81 -23.29 -1.91
C LEU A 48 8.39 -22.82 -2.14
N SER A 49 8.17 -21.91 -3.08
CA SER A 49 6.82 -21.42 -3.42
C SER A 49 5.85 -22.53 -3.81
N LYS A 50 6.36 -23.64 -4.37
CA LYS A 50 5.53 -24.81 -4.72
C LYS A 50 5.03 -25.57 -3.49
N LEU A 51 5.65 -25.38 -2.33
CA LEU A 51 5.24 -26.01 -1.08
C LEU A 51 3.90 -25.49 -0.57
N ILE A 52 3.43 -24.34 -1.06
CA ILE A 52 2.05 -23.88 -0.81
C ILE A 52 1.01 -24.92 -1.25
N ASN A 53 1.38 -25.82 -2.17
CA ASN A 53 0.54 -26.94 -2.59
C ASN A 53 0.37 -28.02 -1.50
N LYS A 54 1.12 -27.94 -0.40
CA LYS A 54 1.03 -28.79 0.79
C LYS A 54 0.23 -28.14 1.91
N VAL A 55 -0.48 -27.05 1.61
CA VAL A 55 -1.37 -26.35 2.54
C VAL A 55 -2.78 -26.41 1.99
N TYR A 56 -3.73 -26.82 2.81
CA TYR A 56 -5.11 -27.08 2.42
C TYR A 56 -6.06 -26.20 3.20
N SER A 57 -7.23 -25.89 2.64
CA SER A 57 -8.30 -25.10 3.28
C SER A 57 -7.81 -23.76 3.83
N MET A 58 -6.94 -23.06 3.11
CA MET A 58 -6.19 -21.89 3.59
C MET A 58 -7.05 -20.67 3.91
N GLY A 59 -8.31 -20.66 3.52
CA GLY A 59 -9.25 -19.58 3.83
C GLY A 59 -10.41 -19.54 2.85
N VAL A 60 -11.48 -18.86 3.22
CA VAL A 60 -12.69 -18.72 2.42
C VAL A 60 -12.75 -17.32 1.80
N ASN A 61 -12.82 -17.28 0.47
CA ASN A 61 -13.15 -16.06 -0.28
C ASN A 61 -14.59 -16.22 -0.82
N PRO A 62 -15.62 -15.74 -0.09
CA PRO A 62 -17.00 -15.97 -0.46
C PRO A 62 -17.42 -15.10 -1.64
N VAL A 63 -18.15 -15.70 -2.57
CA VAL A 63 -18.85 -15.00 -3.65
C VAL A 63 -20.34 -15.09 -3.38
N TRP A 64 -20.91 -13.99 -2.89
CA TRP A 64 -22.34 -13.89 -2.59
C TRP A 64 -23.17 -13.91 -3.87
N ILE A 65 -24.29 -14.65 -3.86
CA ILE A 65 -25.14 -14.89 -5.03
C ILE A 65 -26.33 -13.92 -5.00
N GLY A 66 -26.28 -12.90 -5.84
CA GLY A 66 -27.36 -11.90 -5.98
C GLY A 66 -27.72 -11.25 -4.65
N ASP A 67 -29.02 -11.21 -4.34
CA ASP A 67 -29.60 -10.74 -3.07
C ASP A 67 -29.99 -11.91 -2.15
N SER A 68 -29.55 -13.13 -2.46
CA SER A 68 -29.85 -14.32 -1.67
C SER A 68 -28.99 -14.43 -0.42
N HIS A 69 -29.36 -15.37 0.47
CA HIS A 69 -28.56 -15.74 1.64
C HIS A 69 -27.49 -16.79 1.33
N PHE A 70 -27.21 -17.04 0.06
CA PHE A 70 -26.24 -18.03 -0.38
C PHE A 70 -24.96 -17.38 -0.86
N PHE A 71 -23.86 -18.05 -0.60
CA PHE A 71 -22.57 -17.76 -1.22
C PHE A 71 -21.86 -19.03 -1.60
N TRP A 72 -20.97 -18.94 -2.56
CA TRP A 72 -20.10 -20.04 -2.90
C TRP A 72 -18.63 -19.63 -2.74
N TYR A 73 -17.79 -20.64 -2.55
CA TYR A 73 -16.33 -20.50 -2.58
C TYR A 73 -15.71 -21.77 -3.09
N LYS A 74 -14.41 -21.73 -3.39
CA LYS A 74 -13.61 -22.92 -3.69
C LYS A 74 -12.42 -22.98 -2.79
N ASN A 75 -12.01 -24.19 -2.43
CA ASN A 75 -10.81 -24.40 -1.64
C ASN A 75 -10.02 -25.59 -2.17
N ARG A 76 -8.72 -25.61 -1.85
CA ARG A 76 -7.87 -26.77 -2.13
C ARG A 76 -7.98 -27.74 -0.98
N GLU A 77 -8.28 -28.97 -1.31
CA GLU A 77 -8.21 -30.11 -0.42
C GLU A 77 -7.15 -31.13 -0.89
N ARG A 78 -6.92 -32.19 -0.12
CA ARG A 78 -5.95 -33.23 -0.48
C ARG A 78 -6.32 -33.96 -1.77
N THR A 79 -7.60 -34.05 -2.06
CA THR A 79 -8.17 -34.70 -3.27
C THR A 79 -8.20 -33.77 -4.48
N GLY A 80 -7.98 -32.47 -4.30
CA GLY A 80 -8.03 -31.47 -5.36
C GLY A 80 -8.78 -30.20 -4.97
N THR A 81 -9.24 -29.45 -5.96
CA THR A 81 -10.07 -28.25 -5.73
C THR A 81 -11.53 -28.65 -5.58
N VAL A 82 -12.14 -28.29 -4.47
CA VAL A 82 -13.55 -28.54 -4.16
C VAL A 82 -14.30 -27.21 -4.11
N PHE A 83 -15.52 -27.20 -4.65
CA PHE A 83 -16.41 -26.05 -4.64
C PHE A 83 -17.50 -26.26 -3.59
N TYR A 84 -17.87 -25.19 -2.90
CA TYR A 84 -18.86 -25.21 -1.83
C TYR A 84 -19.93 -24.17 -2.04
N LEU A 85 -21.20 -24.57 -1.85
CA LEU A 85 -22.36 -23.69 -1.75
C LEU A 85 -22.81 -23.67 -0.29
N VAL A 86 -22.95 -22.50 0.31
CA VAL A 86 -23.32 -22.34 1.71
C VAL A 86 -24.58 -21.51 1.84
N ASN A 87 -25.52 -21.99 2.64
CA ASN A 87 -26.66 -21.21 3.12
C ASN A 87 -26.25 -20.45 4.38
N ALA A 88 -26.23 -19.13 4.34
CA ALA A 88 -25.78 -18.29 5.45
C ALA A 88 -26.76 -18.25 6.63
N GLU A 89 -28.03 -18.63 6.46
CA GLU A 89 -28.99 -18.69 7.56
C GLU A 89 -28.79 -19.91 8.44
N THR A 90 -28.51 -21.06 7.81
CA THR A 90 -28.44 -22.36 8.49
C THR A 90 -27.02 -22.84 8.73
N GLY A 91 -26.04 -22.36 7.93
CA GLY A 91 -24.68 -22.87 7.90
C GLY A 91 -24.55 -24.17 7.08
N GLU A 92 -25.60 -24.63 6.43
CA GLU A 92 -25.57 -25.83 5.58
C GLU A 92 -24.62 -25.65 4.41
N LYS A 93 -23.79 -26.66 4.18
CA LYS A 93 -22.71 -26.65 3.21
C LYS A 93 -22.85 -27.82 2.24
N ASN A 94 -23.03 -27.52 0.96
CA ASN A 94 -23.07 -28.50 -0.13
C ASN A 94 -21.79 -28.39 -0.97
N GLN A 95 -21.28 -29.49 -1.47
CA GLN A 95 -20.02 -29.53 -2.22
C GLN A 95 -20.20 -30.07 -3.65
N GLY A 96 -19.26 -29.69 -4.53
CA GLY A 96 -19.21 -30.17 -5.91
C GLY A 96 -17.81 -30.00 -6.51
N ASP A 97 -17.55 -30.70 -7.61
CA ASP A 97 -16.25 -30.66 -8.28
C ASP A 97 -16.06 -29.41 -9.13
N ASN A 98 -17.13 -28.66 -9.40
CA ASN A 98 -17.11 -27.42 -10.17
C ASN A 98 -18.34 -26.55 -9.85
N LEU A 99 -18.36 -25.35 -10.40
CA LEU A 99 -19.45 -24.39 -10.16
C LEU A 99 -20.80 -24.85 -10.72
N GLU A 100 -20.80 -25.57 -11.85
CA GLU A 100 -22.05 -26.08 -12.45
C GLU A 100 -22.71 -27.16 -11.57
N ALA A 101 -21.92 -28.00 -10.90
CA ALA A 101 -22.44 -28.96 -9.94
C ALA A 101 -23.19 -28.29 -8.78
N LEU A 102 -22.71 -27.09 -8.32
CA LEU A 102 -23.37 -26.36 -7.27
C LEU A 102 -24.73 -25.79 -7.68
N LYS A 103 -24.94 -25.47 -8.95
CA LYS A 103 -26.21 -24.93 -9.46
C LYS A 103 -27.38 -25.88 -9.31
N ASN A 104 -27.10 -27.18 -9.24
CA ASN A 104 -28.13 -28.20 -9.07
C ASN A 104 -28.76 -28.21 -7.68
N TYR A 105 -28.10 -27.65 -6.65
CA TYR A 105 -28.64 -27.67 -5.29
C TYR A 105 -29.75 -26.65 -5.06
N VAL A 106 -29.65 -25.45 -5.63
CA VAL A 106 -30.64 -24.36 -5.52
C VAL A 106 -30.67 -23.59 -6.85
N PRO A 107 -31.27 -24.12 -7.90
CA PRO A 107 -31.21 -23.54 -9.26
C PRO A 107 -31.74 -22.10 -9.33
N GLU A 108 -32.78 -21.78 -8.57
CA GLU A 108 -33.49 -20.50 -8.61
C GLU A 108 -32.66 -19.30 -8.18
N ILE A 109 -31.61 -19.48 -7.36
CA ILE A 109 -30.77 -18.35 -6.92
C ILE A 109 -29.81 -17.90 -8.02
N TRP A 110 -29.49 -18.74 -9.00
CA TRP A 110 -28.54 -18.45 -10.05
C TRP A 110 -29.15 -17.69 -11.23
N GLU A 111 -30.47 -17.76 -11.42
CA GLU A 111 -31.20 -17.05 -12.47
C GLU A 111 -31.16 -15.53 -12.29
N SER A 112 -30.97 -15.07 -11.06
CA SER A 112 -30.88 -13.64 -10.72
C SER A 112 -29.51 -12.99 -11.00
N VAL A 113 -28.52 -13.77 -11.39
CA VAL A 113 -27.14 -13.30 -11.63
C VAL A 113 -26.97 -12.87 -13.08
N GLU A 114 -27.68 -11.83 -13.53
CA GLU A 114 -27.30 -11.11 -14.73
C GLU A 114 -25.97 -10.36 -14.49
N VAL A 115 -24.95 -10.79 -15.18
CA VAL A 115 -23.64 -10.13 -15.21
C VAL A 115 -23.82 -8.76 -15.86
N LYS A 116 -24.04 -7.73 -15.08
CA LYS A 116 -23.90 -6.34 -15.56
C LYS A 116 -22.45 -6.12 -15.95
N LYS A 117 -22.12 -6.39 -17.21
CA LYS A 117 -20.88 -5.92 -17.83
C LYS A 117 -20.91 -4.39 -17.77
N LYS A 118 -20.11 -3.79 -16.89
CA LYS A 118 -19.84 -2.35 -16.94
C LYS A 118 -19.21 -2.05 -18.30
N LYS A 119 -19.97 -1.44 -19.20
CA LYS A 119 -19.42 -0.77 -20.36
C LYS A 119 -18.70 0.49 -19.84
N SER A 120 -17.39 0.47 -19.82
CA SER A 120 -16.59 1.68 -19.72
C SER A 120 -16.63 2.37 -21.09
N VAL A 121 -17.51 3.32 -21.24
CA VAL A 121 -17.44 4.28 -22.35
C VAL A 121 -16.79 5.53 -21.76
N VAL A 122 -15.53 5.72 -22.06
CA VAL A 122 -14.86 7.02 -21.90
C VAL A 122 -15.35 7.88 -23.08
N ASN A 123 -16.42 8.64 -22.87
CA ASN A 123 -16.75 9.76 -23.73
C ASN A 123 -16.30 11.04 -23.01
N GLU A 124 -15.86 12.03 -23.81
CA GLU A 124 -15.64 13.42 -23.38
C GLU A 124 -16.70 13.80 -22.35
N ALA A 125 -16.26 14.30 -21.19
CA ALA A 125 -17.11 14.43 -20.02
C ALA A 125 -18.19 15.51 -20.19
N LYS A 126 -19.24 15.18 -20.93
CA LYS A 126 -20.48 15.95 -21.00
C LYS A 126 -21.37 15.54 -19.82
N VAL A 127 -21.68 16.48 -18.93
CA VAL A 127 -22.45 16.22 -17.72
C VAL A 127 -23.84 16.83 -17.86
N ILE A 128 -24.87 15.97 -17.92
CA ILE A 128 -26.26 16.38 -18.05
C ILE A 128 -26.78 16.86 -16.69
N SER A 129 -27.53 17.96 -16.66
CA SER A 129 -28.19 18.48 -15.47
C SER A 129 -29.25 17.49 -14.93
N PRO A 130 -29.55 17.48 -13.62
CA PRO A 130 -30.56 16.60 -13.04
C PRO A 130 -31.95 16.69 -13.68
N ASP A 131 -32.36 17.89 -14.12
CA ASP A 131 -33.62 18.14 -14.83
C ASP A 131 -33.61 17.78 -16.32
N LYS A 132 -32.38 17.38 -16.82
CA LYS A 132 -32.13 17.00 -18.22
C LYS A 132 -32.32 18.14 -19.24
N GLN A 133 -32.32 19.38 -18.80
CA GLN A 133 -32.47 20.53 -19.72
C GLN A 133 -31.11 20.99 -20.27
N TRP A 134 -30.06 20.86 -19.50
CA TRP A 134 -28.73 21.34 -19.84
C TRP A 134 -27.68 20.24 -19.92
N VAL A 135 -26.67 20.44 -20.74
CA VAL A 135 -25.41 19.69 -20.73
C VAL A 135 -24.25 20.64 -20.53
N ALA A 136 -23.37 20.34 -19.54
CA ALA A 136 -22.17 21.10 -19.27
C ALA A 136 -20.94 20.32 -19.74
N TYR A 137 -19.92 21.03 -20.24
CA TYR A 137 -18.66 20.45 -20.71
C TYR A 137 -17.56 21.50 -20.76
N ILE A 138 -16.32 21.02 -20.87
CA ILE A 138 -15.13 21.89 -21.08
C ILE A 138 -14.81 21.93 -22.57
N ARG A 139 -14.57 23.14 -23.07
CA ARG A 139 -13.99 23.39 -24.40
C ARG A 139 -13.00 24.55 -24.29
N ASP A 140 -11.85 24.41 -24.92
CA ASP A 140 -10.79 25.44 -24.94
C ASP A 140 -10.48 25.99 -23.54
N ASN A 141 -10.36 25.07 -22.56
CA ASN A 141 -10.12 25.35 -21.12
C ASN A 141 -11.24 26.12 -20.39
N ASN A 142 -12.41 26.30 -20.99
CA ASN A 142 -13.53 27.06 -20.46
C ASN A 142 -14.80 26.20 -20.30
N VAL A 143 -15.66 26.63 -19.39
CA VAL A 143 -16.94 25.97 -19.10
C VAL A 143 -18.02 26.45 -20.06
N TYR A 144 -18.68 25.52 -20.71
CA TYR A 144 -19.84 25.74 -21.56
C TYR A 144 -21.04 24.96 -21.10
N ILE A 145 -22.22 25.50 -21.37
CA ILE A 145 -23.49 24.80 -21.30
C ILE A 145 -24.23 24.88 -22.63
N ALA A 146 -25.02 23.85 -22.93
CA ALA A 146 -25.90 23.80 -24.08
C ALA A 146 -27.22 23.12 -23.68
N ASP A 147 -28.28 23.37 -24.49
CA ASP A 147 -29.53 22.64 -24.38
C ASP A 147 -29.31 21.13 -24.62
N ALA A 148 -29.67 20.29 -23.66
CA ALA A 148 -29.46 18.84 -23.75
C ALA A 148 -30.26 18.18 -24.90
N ASN A 149 -31.36 18.80 -25.33
CA ASN A 149 -32.25 18.35 -26.42
C ASN A 149 -32.12 19.18 -27.70
N GLY A 150 -31.26 20.21 -27.68
CA GLY A 150 -31.13 21.20 -28.76
C GLY A 150 -30.12 20.83 -29.83
N LYS A 151 -30.17 21.59 -30.94
CA LYS A 151 -29.15 21.57 -31.98
C LYS A 151 -27.83 22.15 -31.44
N PRO A 152 -26.65 21.73 -31.95
CA PRO A 152 -25.33 22.18 -31.47
C PRO A 152 -25.04 23.67 -31.51
N CYS A 153 -25.96 24.51 -32.01
CA CYS A 153 -25.74 25.93 -32.29
C CYS A 153 -25.99 26.87 -31.09
N ASN A 154 -26.51 26.41 -29.97
CA ASN A 154 -26.87 27.24 -28.82
C ASN A 154 -25.96 27.00 -27.61
N GLU A 155 -24.67 26.98 -27.83
CA GLU A 155 -23.68 26.90 -26.76
C GLU A 155 -23.54 28.25 -26.05
N ILE A 156 -23.53 28.20 -24.72
CA ILE A 156 -23.40 29.38 -23.86
C ILE A 156 -22.11 29.22 -23.05
N PRO A 157 -21.12 30.11 -23.22
CA PRO A 157 -19.95 30.13 -22.35
C PRO A 157 -20.37 30.64 -20.97
N LEU A 158 -19.97 29.93 -19.93
CA LEU A 158 -20.04 30.36 -18.51
C LEU A 158 -18.74 31.00 -18.05
N SER A 159 -17.62 30.69 -18.75
CA SER A 159 -16.32 31.34 -18.55
C SER A 159 -15.62 31.60 -19.87
N MET A 160 -14.70 32.60 -19.89
CA MET A 160 -13.92 33.00 -21.05
C MET A 160 -12.45 33.29 -20.70
N ASP A 161 -12.04 33.00 -19.49
CA ASP A 161 -10.75 33.35 -18.92
C ASP A 161 -9.87 32.09 -18.64
N GLY A 162 -10.30 30.93 -19.17
CA GLY A 162 -9.52 29.70 -19.16
C GLY A 162 -8.43 29.71 -20.22
N THR A 163 -7.23 29.27 -19.85
CA THR A 163 -6.06 29.13 -20.70
C THR A 163 -5.38 27.78 -20.44
N SER A 164 -4.41 27.40 -21.32
CA SER A 164 -3.64 26.17 -21.09
C SER A 164 -2.87 26.15 -19.75
N GLY A 165 -2.51 27.33 -19.21
CA GLY A 165 -1.82 27.47 -17.92
C GLY A 165 -2.75 27.70 -16.73
N CYS A 166 -4.03 28.00 -17.00
CA CYS A 166 -5.05 28.19 -15.96
C CYS A 166 -6.42 27.81 -16.53
N PHE A 167 -6.82 26.56 -16.29
CA PHE A 167 -7.96 25.92 -16.97
C PHE A 167 -9.03 25.47 -15.98
N TYR A 168 -10.24 25.29 -16.48
CA TYR A 168 -11.34 24.68 -15.76
C TYR A 168 -11.30 23.15 -15.90
N GLU A 169 -11.45 22.45 -14.77
CA GLU A 169 -11.39 21.00 -14.75
C GLU A 169 -12.65 20.36 -15.35
N SER A 170 -12.49 19.17 -15.93
CA SER A 170 -13.60 18.41 -16.54
C SER A 170 -14.60 17.85 -15.53
N ARG A 171 -14.26 17.85 -14.23
CA ARG A 171 -15.18 17.47 -13.16
C ARG A 171 -16.17 18.60 -12.90
N LEU A 172 -17.28 18.57 -13.63
CA LEU A 172 -18.42 19.50 -13.49
C LEU A 172 -19.49 18.87 -12.62
N ILE A 173 -19.98 19.58 -11.59
CA ILE A 173 -20.97 19.05 -10.65
C ILE A 173 -22.17 19.99 -10.58
N TRP A 174 -23.31 19.53 -11.11
CA TRP A 174 -24.58 20.25 -11.04
C TRP A 174 -25.14 20.27 -9.62
N SER A 175 -25.78 21.39 -9.24
CA SER A 175 -26.66 21.41 -8.07
C SER A 175 -27.89 20.52 -8.32
N PRO A 176 -28.48 19.92 -7.28
CA PRO A 176 -29.67 19.08 -7.40
C PRO A 176 -30.86 19.77 -8.10
N ASP A 177 -31.01 21.09 -7.95
CA ASP A 177 -32.04 21.90 -8.60
C ASP A 177 -31.66 22.34 -10.03
N SER A 178 -30.51 21.94 -10.54
CA SER A 178 -30.01 22.29 -11.90
C SER A 178 -29.71 23.78 -12.13
N LYS A 179 -29.78 24.64 -11.10
CA LYS A 179 -29.60 26.09 -11.26
C LYS A 179 -28.17 26.56 -11.10
N LYS A 180 -27.31 25.74 -10.53
CA LYS A 180 -25.91 26.05 -10.28
C LYS A 180 -25.01 24.95 -10.80
N LEU A 181 -23.77 25.33 -11.14
CA LEU A 181 -22.72 24.43 -11.58
C LEU A 181 -21.43 24.78 -10.84
N VAL A 182 -20.73 23.80 -10.29
CA VAL A 182 -19.42 23.98 -9.66
C VAL A 182 -18.38 23.15 -10.34
N THR A 183 -17.17 23.70 -10.45
CA THR A 183 -15.94 23.02 -10.87
C THR A 183 -14.74 23.65 -10.18
N LEU A 184 -13.55 23.12 -10.46
CA LEU A 184 -12.29 23.74 -10.07
C LEU A 184 -11.69 24.50 -11.25
N LYS A 185 -11.08 25.65 -10.97
CA LYS A 185 -10.15 26.33 -11.87
C LYS A 185 -8.75 26.12 -11.36
N THR A 186 -7.92 25.46 -12.16
CA THR A 186 -6.58 25.01 -11.77
C THR A 186 -5.53 25.81 -12.52
N ARG A 187 -4.70 26.52 -11.75
CA ARG A 187 -3.45 27.09 -12.26
C ARG A 187 -2.41 26.00 -12.28
N GLN A 188 -1.95 25.66 -13.48
CA GLN A 188 -0.92 24.64 -13.66
C GLN A 188 0.43 25.12 -13.12
N ALA A 189 1.19 24.19 -12.59
CA ALA A 189 2.59 24.40 -12.27
C ALA A 189 3.48 23.72 -13.32
N ASP A 190 4.66 24.24 -13.52
CA ASP A 190 5.70 23.59 -14.31
C ASP A 190 6.31 22.46 -13.45
N CYS A 191 5.66 21.31 -13.47
CA CYS A 191 6.09 20.14 -12.71
C CYS A 191 7.37 19.55 -13.30
N ARG A 192 8.30 19.16 -12.43
CA ARG A 192 9.48 18.40 -12.85
C ARG A 192 9.09 17.11 -13.54
N ARG A 193 9.95 16.72 -14.47
CA ARG A 193 9.82 15.44 -15.19
C ARG A 193 11.10 14.65 -15.00
N ILE A 194 10.98 13.35 -14.83
CA ILE A 194 12.13 12.45 -14.79
C ILE A 194 12.33 11.77 -16.14
N PRO A 195 13.57 11.67 -16.64
CA PRO A 195 13.91 10.89 -17.80
C PRO A 195 14.13 9.43 -17.40
N LEU A 196 13.46 8.51 -18.08
CA LEU A 196 13.72 7.07 -17.97
C LEU A 196 14.30 6.58 -19.28
N LEU A 197 15.53 6.07 -19.24
CA LEU A 197 16.23 5.56 -20.42
C LEU A 197 16.03 4.05 -20.51
N GLU A 198 15.24 3.60 -21.48
CA GLU A 198 15.14 2.18 -21.82
C GLU A 198 16.31 1.81 -22.72
N SER A 199 17.36 1.22 -22.13
CA SER A 199 18.62 0.92 -22.84
C SER A 199 18.47 -0.17 -23.89
N ARG A 200 17.51 -1.08 -23.74
CA ARG A 200 17.23 -2.19 -24.66
C ARG A 200 15.74 -2.36 -24.96
N PRO A 201 15.15 -1.48 -25.76
CA PRO A 201 13.77 -1.64 -26.18
C PRO A 201 13.57 -2.87 -27.07
N HIS A 202 12.35 -3.42 -27.09
CA HIS A 202 12.06 -4.65 -27.85
C HIS A 202 11.97 -4.43 -29.36
N ASP A 203 11.67 -3.21 -29.82
CA ASP A 203 11.33 -2.86 -31.19
C ASP A 203 12.43 -2.09 -31.94
N GLN A 204 13.53 -1.77 -31.28
CA GLN A 204 14.70 -1.10 -31.90
C GLN A 204 15.99 -1.39 -31.17
N LEU A 205 17.14 -1.20 -31.86
CA LEU A 205 18.48 -1.34 -31.27
C LEU A 205 18.86 -0.15 -30.40
N GLN A 206 18.48 1.06 -30.80
CA GLN A 206 18.84 2.28 -30.10
C GLN A 206 17.99 2.47 -28.82
N PRO A 207 18.55 3.00 -27.75
CA PRO A 207 17.82 3.30 -26.54
C PRO A 207 16.61 4.23 -26.78
N LYS A 208 15.60 4.12 -25.93
CA LYS A 208 14.45 5.01 -25.90
C LYS A 208 14.43 5.86 -24.65
N LEU A 209 14.16 7.14 -24.81
CA LEU A 209 13.93 8.07 -23.71
C LEU A 209 12.43 8.21 -23.46
N GLN A 210 12.02 7.98 -22.24
CA GLN A 210 10.65 8.20 -21.75
C GLN A 210 10.66 9.31 -20.71
N TRP A 211 9.57 10.09 -20.63
CA TRP A 211 9.43 11.14 -19.62
C TRP A 211 8.22 10.85 -18.74
N ARG A 212 8.36 11.09 -17.43
CA ARG A 212 7.28 10.98 -16.44
C ARG A 212 7.17 12.28 -15.67
N ASP A 213 5.95 12.78 -15.52
CA ASP A 213 5.69 13.89 -14.60
C ASP A 213 5.93 13.40 -13.16
N TYR A 214 6.77 14.12 -12.41
CA TYR A 214 7.27 13.65 -11.14
C TYR A 214 7.62 14.84 -10.24
N ALA A 215 6.59 15.42 -9.60
CA ALA A 215 6.80 16.50 -8.65
C ALA A 215 7.56 16.01 -7.41
N LYS A 216 8.60 16.74 -7.06
CA LYS A 216 9.48 16.48 -5.91
C LYS A 216 9.24 17.48 -4.79
N PRO A 217 9.63 17.18 -3.54
CA PRO A 217 9.57 18.15 -2.45
C PRO A 217 10.23 19.48 -2.82
N GLY A 218 9.53 20.57 -2.51
CA GLY A 218 9.98 21.92 -2.84
C GLY A 218 9.52 22.43 -4.21
N ASP A 219 9.03 21.57 -5.12
CA ASP A 219 8.51 22.00 -6.42
C ASP A 219 7.26 22.87 -6.29
N VAL A 220 7.02 23.74 -7.24
CA VAL A 220 5.75 24.46 -7.33
C VAL A 220 4.67 23.45 -7.71
N LEU A 221 3.56 23.43 -6.96
CA LEU A 221 2.43 22.54 -7.24
C LEU A 221 1.29 23.29 -7.93
N PRO A 222 0.43 22.62 -8.71
CA PRO A 222 -0.81 23.19 -9.20
C PRO A 222 -1.67 23.72 -8.05
N VAL A 223 -2.41 24.80 -8.29
CA VAL A 223 -3.32 25.39 -7.31
C VAL A 223 -4.72 25.43 -7.92
N SER A 224 -5.67 24.81 -7.24
CA SER A 224 -7.07 24.72 -7.66
C SER A 224 -7.95 25.57 -6.75
N ILE A 225 -8.88 26.30 -7.34
CA ILE A 225 -9.90 27.08 -6.63
C ILE A 225 -11.28 26.62 -7.07
N PRO A 226 -12.26 26.52 -6.16
CA PRO A 226 -13.64 26.25 -6.53
C PRO A 226 -14.21 27.45 -7.28
N VAL A 227 -14.96 27.18 -8.34
CA VAL A 227 -15.70 28.19 -9.11
C VAL A 227 -17.14 27.79 -9.22
N LEU A 228 -18.03 28.71 -8.86
CA LEU A 228 -19.46 28.56 -8.85
C LEU A 228 -20.09 29.37 -9.97
N PHE A 229 -20.96 28.77 -10.78
CA PHE A 229 -21.71 29.43 -11.82
C PHE A 229 -23.20 29.44 -11.51
N ASP A 230 -23.84 30.58 -11.73
CA ASP A 230 -25.28 30.71 -11.82
C ASP A 230 -25.71 30.46 -13.27
N VAL A 231 -26.42 29.36 -13.50
CA VAL A 231 -26.80 28.93 -14.85
C VAL A 231 -27.95 29.78 -15.42
N GLU A 232 -28.86 30.25 -14.57
CA GLU A 232 -29.98 31.12 -15.00
C GLU A 232 -29.46 32.50 -15.40
N GLN A 233 -28.56 33.07 -14.58
CA GLN A 233 -27.95 34.37 -14.85
C GLN A 233 -26.73 34.30 -15.77
N LYS A 234 -26.25 33.09 -16.12
CA LYS A 234 -25.09 32.86 -17.02
C LYS A 234 -23.84 33.59 -16.54
N LYS A 235 -23.58 33.59 -15.25
CA LYS A 235 -22.46 34.30 -14.65
C LYS A 235 -21.76 33.48 -13.58
N GLN A 236 -20.49 33.79 -13.35
CA GLN A 236 -19.73 33.29 -12.22
C GLN A 236 -20.14 34.02 -10.93
N ILE A 237 -20.23 33.29 -9.82
CA ILE A 237 -20.37 33.82 -8.47
C ILE A 237 -18.97 33.89 -7.86
N GLU A 238 -18.60 35.04 -7.33
CA GLU A 238 -17.31 35.28 -6.69
C GLU A 238 -17.28 34.59 -5.33
N LEU A 239 -16.18 33.88 -5.06
CA LEU A 239 -15.94 33.16 -3.80
C LEU A 239 -14.68 33.74 -3.14
N ASP A 240 -14.70 33.82 -1.79
CA ASP A 240 -13.50 34.16 -1.05
C ASP A 240 -12.53 32.96 -1.00
N THR A 241 -11.55 32.96 -1.92
CA THR A 241 -10.58 31.88 -2.07
C THR A 241 -9.19 32.20 -1.51
N GLN A 242 -8.98 33.36 -0.88
CA GLN A 242 -7.67 33.79 -0.35
C GLN A 242 -7.21 32.94 0.83
N LEU A 243 -8.11 32.17 1.45
CA LEU A 243 -7.85 31.34 2.63
C LEU A 243 -7.02 30.06 2.36
N TYR A 244 -6.71 29.75 1.09
CA TYR A 244 -6.14 28.45 0.71
C TYR A 244 -4.72 28.54 0.16
N GLU A 245 -3.90 29.33 0.83
CA GLU A 245 -2.46 29.41 0.55
C GLU A 245 -1.75 28.10 0.93
N ASN A 246 -0.63 27.84 0.24
CA ASN A 246 0.17 26.62 0.44
C ASN A 246 -0.65 25.34 0.25
N GLN A 247 -1.40 25.29 -0.83
CA GLN A 247 -2.23 24.13 -1.17
C GLN A 247 -1.35 22.94 -1.57
N PHE A 248 -1.62 21.78 -0.95
CA PHE A 248 -1.20 20.50 -1.51
C PHE A 248 -2.26 20.03 -2.52
N ASN A 249 -3.51 19.95 -2.10
CA ASN A 249 -4.64 19.71 -2.98
C ASN A 249 -5.95 20.31 -2.43
N LEU A 250 -6.90 20.51 -3.33
CA LEU A 250 -8.29 20.84 -3.02
C LEU A 250 -9.20 20.05 -3.95
N TYR A 251 -10.25 19.43 -3.43
CA TYR A 251 -11.21 18.69 -4.24
C TYR A 251 -12.64 18.90 -3.76
N LEU A 252 -13.57 18.96 -4.73
CA LEU A 252 -15.00 19.10 -4.46
C LEU A 252 -15.56 17.76 -3.98
N THR A 253 -16.37 17.77 -2.92
CA THR A 253 -16.97 16.56 -2.36
C THR A 253 -18.43 16.37 -2.73
N GLY A 254 -19.19 17.45 -2.93
CA GLY A 254 -20.56 17.36 -3.43
C GLY A 254 -21.48 18.49 -2.96
N TRP A 255 -22.74 18.40 -3.35
CA TRP A 255 -23.79 19.33 -3.01
C TRP A 255 -24.63 18.86 -1.82
N ARG A 256 -25.22 19.80 -1.09
CA ARG A 256 -26.35 19.55 -0.22
C ARG A 256 -27.60 19.26 -1.07
N LYS A 257 -28.49 18.39 -0.59
CA LYS A 257 -29.67 17.90 -1.36
C LYS A 257 -30.64 19.02 -1.76
N ASP A 258 -30.71 20.05 -0.95
CA ASP A 258 -31.56 21.22 -1.18
C ASP A 258 -30.87 22.33 -1.99
N SER A 259 -29.68 22.06 -2.52
CA SER A 259 -28.89 22.99 -3.33
C SER A 259 -28.37 24.23 -2.60
N ARG A 260 -28.52 24.34 -1.25
CA ARG A 260 -28.09 25.51 -0.47
C ARG A 260 -26.59 25.73 -0.42
N ALA A 261 -25.82 24.64 -0.57
CA ALA A 261 -24.38 24.68 -0.44
C ALA A 261 -23.70 23.52 -1.17
N PHE A 262 -22.42 23.67 -1.46
CA PHE A 262 -21.54 22.57 -1.83
C PHE A 262 -20.33 22.48 -0.88
N THR A 263 -19.68 21.33 -0.83
CA THR A 263 -18.56 21.09 0.06
C THR A 263 -17.30 20.73 -0.71
N PHE A 264 -16.16 21.04 -0.09
CA PHE A 264 -14.83 20.68 -0.59
C PHE A 264 -13.91 20.27 0.56
N GLU A 265 -12.83 19.63 0.24
CA GLU A 265 -11.77 19.32 1.19
C GLU A 265 -10.46 19.94 0.71
N PHE A 266 -9.73 20.54 1.64
CA PHE A 266 -8.45 21.19 1.42
C PHE A 266 -7.40 20.57 2.32
N ASN A 267 -6.27 20.20 1.72
CA ASN A 267 -5.09 19.72 2.40
C ASN A 267 -3.96 20.74 2.21
N GLN A 268 -3.45 21.27 3.30
CA GLN A 268 -2.34 22.20 3.26
C GLN A 268 -1.03 21.46 2.96
N ARG A 269 -0.16 22.07 2.20
CA ARG A 269 1.18 21.56 1.94
C ARG A 269 1.99 21.49 3.22
N GLY A 270 2.71 20.39 3.44
CA GLY A 270 3.30 20.04 4.74
C GLY A 270 2.34 19.31 5.67
N HIS A 271 1.06 19.21 5.28
CA HIS A 271 0.03 18.33 5.87
C HIS A 271 -0.26 18.59 7.36
N GLN A 272 0.02 19.79 7.84
CA GLN A 272 -0.25 20.19 9.24
C GLN A 272 -1.66 20.78 9.43
N ARG A 273 -2.41 21.00 8.34
CA ARG A 273 -3.77 21.49 8.37
C ARG A 273 -4.62 20.79 7.31
N TYR A 274 -5.82 20.36 7.71
CA TYR A 274 -6.82 19.78 6.82
C TYR A 274 -8.19 20.42 7.09
N ILE A 275 -8.85 20.89 6.04
CA ILE A 275 -10.12 21.61 6.14
C ILE A 275 -11.20 20.87 5.37
N VAL A 276 -12.38 20.73 5.97
CA VAL A 276 -13.63 20.47 5.27
C VAL A 276 -14.40 21.79 5.21
N GLY A 277 -14.52 22.35 4.03
CA GLY A 277 -15.20 23.61 3.77
C GLY A 277 -16.60 23.42 3.18
N GLU A 278 -17.52 24.32 3.52
CA GLU A 278 -18.83 24.42 2.90
C GLU A 278 -19.02 25.84 2.36
N VAL A 279 -19.44 25.93 1.10
CA VAL A 279 -19.74 27.19 0.41
C VAL A 279 -21.23 27.39 0.35
N ASN A 280 -21.73 28.45 0.95
CA ASN A 280 -23.12 28.89 0.80
C ASN A 280 -23.31 29.53 -0.60
N VAL A 281 -24.25 29.04 -1.40
CA VAL A 281 -24.43 29.50 -2.76
C VAL A 281 -25.17 30.84 -2.89
N ALA A 282 -25.83 31.30 -1.83
CA ALA A 282 -26.59 32.55 -1.85
C ALA A 282 -25.66 33.77 -1.76
N ASP A 283 -24.56 33.67 -1.02
CA ASP A 283 -23.64 34.79 -0.74
C ASP A 283 -22.17 34.48 -0.98
N GLY A 284 -21.84 33.25 -1.44
CA GLY A 284 -20.46 32.82 -1.71
C GLY A 284 -19.57 32.63 -0.45
N ARG A 285 -20.13 32.77 0.74
CA ARG A 285 -19.37 32.64 1.99
C ARG A 285 -18.92 31.21 2.23
N ILE A 286 -17.69 31.09 2.73
CA ILE A 286 -17.10 29.81 3.09
C ILE A 286 -17.06 29.69 4.60
N ARG A 287 -17.50 28.55 5.12
CA ARG A 287 -17.33 28.17 6.51
C ARG A 287 -16.58 26.85 6.63
N HIS A 288 -15.84 26.66 7.69
CA HIS A 288 -15.13 25.41 7.96
C HIS A 288 -16.01 24.51 8.83
N LEU A 289 -16.35 23.34 8.33
CA LEU A 289 -17.00 22.28 9.08
C LEU A 289 -16.00 21.51 9.92
N VAL A 290 -14.76 21.40 9.42
CA VAL A 290 -13.59 20.85 10.11
C VAL A 290 -12.41 21.76 9.80
N ASP A 291 -11.60 22.09 10.80
CA ASP A 291 -10.27 22.69 10.68
C ASP A 291 -9.33 21.86 11.57
N GLU A 292 -8.86 20.74 11.05
CA GLU A 292 -7.95 19.85 11.76
C GLU A 292 -6.53 20.41 11.67
N ARG A 293 -5.81 20.43 12.81
CA ARG A 293 -4.44 20.95 12.89
C ARG A 293 -3.56 20.01 13.68
N SER A 294 -2.29 19.95 13.32
CA SER A 294 -1.27 19.13 13.99
C SER A 294 0.07 19.87 13.98
N ASP A 295 0.83 19.76 15.07
CA ASP A 295 2.20 20.26 15.14
C ASP A 295 3.17 19.42 14.28
N THR A 296 2.79 18.20 13.97
CA THR A 296 3.54 17.28 13.11
C THR A 296 2.85 17.16 11.76
N PHE A 297 2.07 16.14 11.56
CA PHE A 297 1.31 15.90 10.32
C PHE A 297 -0.08 15.31 10.64
N ILE A 298 -0.98 15.44 9.68
CA ILE A 298 -2.28 14.76 9.66
C ILE A 298 -2.17 13.61 8.67
N SER A 299 -2.41 12.39 9.13
CA SER A 299 -2.38 11.18 8.28
C SER A 299 -3.65 11.14 7.40
N TYR A 300 -3.75 12.06 6.45
CA TYR A 300 -4.93 12.28 5.62
C TYR A 300 -5.30 11.06 4.73
N ILE A 301 -4.37 10.16 4.46
CA ILE A 301 -4.61 8.93 3.71
C ILE A 301 -5.59 7.98 4.43
N ASN A 302 -5.79 8.18 5.73
CA ASN A 302 -6.70 7.41 6.57
C ASN A 302 -7.94 8.24 7.00
N ASN A 303 -8.19 9.37 6.37
CA ASN A 303 -9.35 10.20 6.67
C ASN A 303 -10.66 9.48 6.34
N PHE A 304 -11.67 9.76 7.13
CA PHE A 304 -13.03 9.30 6.88
C PHE A 304 -14.00 10.42 7.24
N ARG A 305 -14.94 10.67 6.33
CA ARG A 305 -16.05 11.59 6.50
C ARG A 305 -17.35 10.91 6.07
N TYR A 306 -18.39 11.10 6.83
CA TYR A 306 -19.73 10.68 6.45
C TYR A 306 -20.76 11.72 6.92
N ASP A 307 -21.44 12.39 5.99
CA ASP A 307 -22.45 13.41 6.28
C ASP A 307 -23.78 12.72 6.64
N LEU A 308 -24.35 13.09 7.78
CA LEU A 308 -25.63 12.65 8.29
C LEU A 308 -26.69 13.74 8.04
N ASN A 309 -27.93 13.34 7.71
CA ASN A 309 -29.07 14.23 7.53
C ASN A 309 -28.75 15.44 6.64
N ASP A 310 -28.17 15.19 5.47
CA ASP A 310 -27.78 16.23 4.51
C ASP A 310 -26.80 17.27 5.09
N GLY A 311 -25.90 16.81 5.98
CA GLY A 311 -24.84 17.63 6.57
C GLY A 311 -25.28 18.42 7.81
N GLU A 312 -26.43 18.11 8.43
CA GLU A 312 -26.73 18.63 9.77
C GLU A 312 -25.75 18.12 10.82
N GLU A 313 -25.22 16.92 10.59
CA GLU A 313 -24.18 16.31 11.39
C GLU A 313 -23.17 15.58 10.49
N MET A 314 -22.04 15.23 11.05
CA MET A 314 -20.99 14.52 10.32
C MET A 314 -20.25 13.57 11.26
N LEU A 315 -19.93 12.38 10.77
CA LEU A 315 -18.93 11.51 11.38
C LEU A 315 -17.55 11.81 10.75
N TRP A 316 -16.58 12.06 11.61
CA TRP A 316 -15.23 12.44 11.23
C TRP A 316 -14.20 11.61 11.99
N ILE A 317 -13.13 11.14 11.30
CA ILE A 317 -11.96 10.54 11.97
C ILE A 317 -10.93 11.62 12.28
N SER A 318 -10.43 11.62 13.53
CA SER A 318 -9.40 12.54 14.00
C SER A 318 -8.45 11.85 14.98
N GLU A 319 -7.21 12.34 15.04
CA GLU A 319 -6.19 11.93 16.02
C GLU A 319 -6.01 12.98 17.13
N ARG A 320 -6.98 13.87 17.35
CA ARG A 320 -6.90 15.03 18.27
C ARG A 320 -6.69 14.68 19.74
N ASP A 321 -7.04 13.47 20.17
CA ASP A 321 -6.82 12.96 21.52
C ASP A 321 -5.55 12.08 21.64
N GLY A 322 -4.76 12.00 20.57
CA GLY A 322 -3.55 11.16 20.50
C GLY A 322 -3.77 9.75 19.94
N TRP A 323 -5.03 9.40 19.59
CA TRP A 323 -5.41 8.15 18.96
C TRP A 323 -6.39 8.40 17.81
N ARG A 324 -6.46 7.51 16.83
CA ARG A 324 -7.34 7.66 15.69
C ARG A 324 -8.75 7.18 16.04
N HIS A 325 -9.65 8.14 16.28
CA HIS A 325 -11.01 7.90 16.71
C HIS A 325 -12.06 8.59 15.85
N LEU A 326 -13.31 8.09 15.96
CA LEU A 326 -14.50 8.68 15.35
C LEU A 326 -15.10 9.74 16.27
N TYR A 327 -15.46 10.88 15.68
CA TYR A 327 -16.15 12.00 16.31
C TYR A 327 -17.44 12.29 15.56
N ARG A 328 -18.50 12.64 16.29
CA ARG A 328 -19.72 13.20 15.74
C ARG A 328 -19.65 14.71 15.85
N MET A 329 -19.73 15.38 14.71
CA MET A 329 -19.59 16.82 14.58
C MET A 329 -20.94 17.45 14.29
N ASP A 330 -21.18 18.65 14.80
CA ASP A 330 -22.27 19.50 14.37
C ASP A 330 -21.95 20.08 12.98
N GLY A 331 -22.79 19.81 12.01
CA GLY A 331 -22.57 20.26 10.63
C GLY A 331 -22.87 21.74 10.40
N LYS A 332 -23.39 22.47 11.41
CA LYS A 332 -23.65 23.92 11.34
C LYS A 332 -22.52 24.73 11.99
N THR A 333 -22.06 24.29 13.15
CA THR A 333 -21.04 25.01 13.93
C THR A 333 -19.62 24.48 13.71
N GLY A 334 -19.48 23.21 13.26
CA GLY A 334 -18.19 22.53 13.20
C GLY A 334 -17.70 22.03 14.57
N GLU A 335 -18.50 22.14 15.62
CA GLU A 335 -18.14 21.70 16.97
C GLU A 335 -18.32 20.19 17.13
N VAL A 336 -17.52 19.61 18.03
CA VAL A 336 -17.67 18.20 18.42
C VAL A 336 -18.91 18.05 19.29
N LYS A 337 -19.90 17.25 18.85
CA LYS A 337 -21.07 16.89 19.65
C LYS A 337 -20.71 15.83 20.68
N ASN A 338 -20.01 14.77 20.25
CA ASN A 338 -19.44 13.75 21.11
C ASN A 338 -18.33 12.97 20.40
N GLN A 339 -17.45 12.37 21.18
CA GLN A 339 -16.53 11.37 20.73
C GLN A 339 -17.26 10.03 20.65
N VAL A 340 -17.27 9.39 19.47
CA VAL A 340 -17.97 8.12 19.23
C VAL A 340 -17.14 6.93 19.71
N THR A 341 -15.85 6.95 19.43
CA THR A 341 -14.89 5.94 19.91
C THR A 341 -13.81 6.59 20.74
N HIS A 342 -13.34 5.92 21.81
CA HIS A 342 -12.34 6.48 22.72
C HIS A 342 -11.49 5.37 23.35
N GLY A 343 -10.30 5.71 23.84
CA GLY A 343 -9.38 4.80 24.50
C GLY A 343 -8.00 4.73 23.83
N GLU A 344 -7.11 3.90 24.39
CA GLU A 344 -5.74 3.72 23.88
C GLU A 344 -5.69 2.69 22.74
N TRP A 345 -6.41 2.96 21.66
CA TRP A 345 -6.54 2.08 20.50
C TRP A 345 -6.97 2.87 19.25
N VAL A 346 -7.03 2.24 18.08
CA VAL A 346 -7.30 2.94 16.82
C VAL A 346 -8.46 2.33 16.03
N VAL A 347 -9.26 3.20 15.42
CA VAL A 347 -10.15 2.85 14.32
C VAL A 347 -9.28 2.70 13.05
N ARG A 348 -9.28 1.50 12.47
CA ARG A 348 -8.51 1.20 11.26
C ARG A 348 -9.21 1.68 9.99
N ARG A 349 -10.50 1.38 9.88
CA ARG A 349 -11.38 1.85 8.81
C ARG A 349 -12.84 1.69 9.18
N VAL A 350 -13.69 2.56 8.71
CA VAL A 350 -15.14 2.39 8.78
C VAL A 350 -15.58 1.45 7.65
N VAL A 351 -16.38 0.45 8.01
CA VAL A 351 -16.93 -0.54 7.07
C VAL A 351 -18.33 -0.09 6.59
N HIS A 352 -19.16 0.37 7.53
CA HIS A 352 -20.53 0.75 7.24
C HIS A 352 -21.09 1.70 8.30
N VAL A 353 -21.92 2.65 7.87
CA VAL A 353 -22.72 3.52 8.73
C VAL A 353 -24.19 3.15 8.55
N ASP A 354 -24.83 2.67 9.61
CA ASP A 354 -26.27 2.39 9.66
C ASP A 354 -26.98 3.59 10.28
N THR A 355 -27.50 4.46 9.41
CA THR A 355 -28.19 5.68 9.83
C THR A 355 -29.54 5.41 10.47
N LEU A 356 -30.21 4.30 10.13
CA LEU A 356 -31.50 3.94 10.71
C LEU A 356 -31.37 3.48 12.15
N ARG A 357 -30.32 2.69 12.45
CA ARG A 357 -30.03 2.21 13.80
C ARG A 357 -29.08 3.13 14.57
N GLN A 358 -28.61 4.22 13.96
CA GLN A 358 -27.60 5.15 14.50
C GLN A 358 -26.34 4.42 14.98
N LYS A 359 -25.80 3.53 14.15
CA LYS A 359 -24.66 2.66 14.50
C LYS A 359 -23.57 2.72 13.43
N VAL A 360 -22.31 2.66 13.88
CA VAL A 360 -21.15 2.51 13.00
C VAL A 360 -20.55 1.11 13.16
N TYR A 361 -20.24 0.50 12.03
CA TYR A 361 -19.47 -0.75 11.95
C TYR A 361 -18.09 -0.45 11.36
N PHE A 362 -17.05 -0.94 12.01
CA PHE A 362 -15.67 -0.56 11.67
C PHE A 362 -14.67 -1.65 12.05
N MET A 363 -13.49 -1.59 11.42
CA MET A 363 -12.33 -2.35 11.88
C MET A 363 -11.57 -1.51 12.91
N ALA A 364 -11.18 -2.14 14.02
CA ALA A 364 -10.40 -1.53 15.09
C ALA A 364 -9.24 -2.43 15.50
N SER A 365 -8.21 -1.86 16.12
CA SER A 365 -7.10 -2.63 16.67
C SER A 365 -6.50 -1.98 17.91
N GLY A 366 -5.97 -2.79 18.83
CA GLY A 366 -5.26 -2.34 20.03
C GLY A 366 -6.12 -2.17 21.28
N PHE A 367 -7.43 -2.42 21.26
CA PHE A 367 -8.29 -2.32 22.44
C PHE A 367 -8.18 -3.54 23.38
N ASN A 368 -7.74 -4.69 22.88
CA ASN A 368 -7.45 -5.88 23.68
C ASN A 368 -5.99 -5.82 24.15
N LYS A 369 -5.76 -5.74 25.46
CA LYS A 369 -4.40 -5.55 26.02
C LYS A 369 -3.50 -6.80 25.99
N ASN A 370 -4.09 -7.98 25.82
CA ASN A 370 -3.38 -9.26 25.90
C ASN A 370 -3.03 -9.85 24.53
N GLU A 371 -3.06 -9.04 23.49
CA GLU A 371 -2.76 -9.46 22.12
C GLU A 371 -1.92 -8.44 21.38
N ASP A 372 -1.46 -8.82 20.19
CA ASP A 372 -0.77 -7.91 19.28
C ASP A 372 -1.69 -6.73 18.93
N PRO A 373 -1.31 -5.47 19.27
CA PRO A 373 -2.17 -4.31 19.08
C PRO A 373 -2.43 -3.94 17.61
N TYR A 374 -1.88 -4.68 16.67
CA TYR A 374 -2.14 -4.52 15.24
C TYR A 374 -3.21 -5.48 14.73
N ASN A 375 -3.59 -6.52 15.50
CA ASN A 375 -4.69 -7.41 15.13
C ASN A 375 -5.98 -6.62 14.98
N GLN A 376 -6.62 -6.75 13.82
CA GLN A 376 -7.84 -6.04 13.49
C GLN A 376 -9.06 -6.87 13.85
N HIS A 377 -10.00 -6.25 14.55
CA HIS A 377 -11.31 -6.82 14.88
C HIS A 377 -12.43 -6.04 14.21
N TYR A 378 -13.50 -6.73 13.86
CA TYR A 378 -14.72 -6.12 13.38
C TYR A 378 -15.60 -5.71 14.55
N CYS A 379 -15.90 -4.44 14.65
CA CYS A 379 -16.58 -3.83 15.79
C CYS A 379 -17.81 -3.04 15.37
N SER A 380 -18.70 -2.79 16.33
CA SER A 380 -19.80 -1.85 16.19
C SER A 380 -19.95 -0.96 17.41
N ILE A 381 -20.49 0.25 17.22
CA ILE A 381 -20.77 1.22 18.28
C ILE A 381 -21.94 2.12 17.86
N ASN A 382 -22.72 2.62 18.82
CA ASN A 382 -23.74 3.64 18.54
C ASN A 382 -23.10 5.01 18.29
N PHE A 383 -23.83 5.92 17.59
CA PHE A 383 -23.35 7.28 17.32
C PHE A 383 -23.08 8.11 18.60
N ASP A 384 -23.76 7.79 19.70
CA ASP A 384 -23.55 8.43 21.00
C ASP A 384 -22.34 7.88 21.78
N GLY A 385 -21.63 6.89 21.23
CA GLY A 385 -20.49 6.25 21.86
C GLY A 385 -20.84 5.10 22.79
N THR A 386 -22.11 4.75 22.92
CA THR A 386 -22.56 3.62 23.76
C THR A 386 -22.55 2.30 22.98
N GLN A 387 -22.67 1.19 23.72
CA GLN A 387 -22.78 -0.17 23.18
C GLN A 387 -21.65 -0.59 22.21
N PHE A 388 -20.40 -0.26 22.56
CA PHE A 388 -19.26 -0.86 21.86
C PHE A 388 -19.35 -2.40 21.93
N ARG A 389 -19.18 -3.05 20.78
CA ARG A 389 -19.17 -4.51 20.65
C ARG A 389 -18.04 -4.95 19.73
N ASP A 390 -17.25 -5.88 20.22
CA ASP A 390 -16.38 -6.70 19.39
C ASP A 390 -17.20 -7.85 18.79
N LEU A 391 -17.23 -7.96 17.47
CA LEU A 391 -18.00 -8.97 16.72
C LEU A 391 -17.13 -10.17 16.31
N THR A 392 -15.80 -10.08 16.49
CA THR A 392 -14.80 -11.09 16.14
C THR A 392 -13.80 -11.25 17.30
N PRO A 393 -14.19 -12.00 18.35
CA PRO A 393 -13.51 -11.96 19.66
C PRO A 393 -12.22 -12.80 19.76
N GLU A 394 -11.85 -13.55 18.70
CA GLU A 394 -10.67 -14.40 18.74
C GLU A 394 -9.39 -13.55 18.67
N ASN A 395 -8.37 -13.91 19.47
CA ASN A 395 -7.07 -13.26 19.44
C ASN A 395 -6.35 -13.55 18.11
N ALA A 396 -6.70 -12.78 17.08
CA ALA A 396 -6.18 -12.92 15.72
C ALA A 396 -6.43 -11.64 14.89
N ASN A 397 -5.82 -11.57 13.73
CA ASN A 397 -6.17 -10.58 12.71
C ASN A 397 -7.36 -11.09 11.89
N HIS A 398 -8.41 -10.30 11.78
CA HIS A 398 -9.67 -10.66 11.13
C HIS A 398 -9.85 -9.98 9.78
N LYS A 399 -10.30 -10.74 8.79
CA LYS A 399 -10.73 -10.27 7.46
C LYS A 399 -12.18 -10.64 7.24
N ILE A 400 -13.03 -9.64 7.11
CA ILE A 400 -14.47 -9.86 6.98
C ILE A 400 -14.95 -9.60 5.54
N THR A 401 -15.89 -10.44 5.08
CA THR A 401 -16.61 -10.24 3.83
C THR A 401 -18.11 -10.32 4.12
N LEU A 402 -18.79 -9.17 4.03
CA LEU A 402 -20.21 -9.03 4.33
C LEU A 402 -21.10 -9.59 3.19
N SER A 403 -22.26 -10.13 3.57
CA SER A 403 -23.39 -10.32 2.63
C SER A 403 -23.88 -8.98 2.10
N LYS A 404 -24.58 -8.99 0.96
CA LYS A 404 -25.07 -7.79 0.33
C LYS A 404 -26.11 -7.04 1.20
N ASP A 405 -26.97 -7.79 1.91
CA ASP A 405 -27.92 -7.27 2.88
C ASP A 405 -27.31 -6.94 4.25
N ARG A 406 -26.01 -7.23 4.43
CA ARG A 406 -25.21 -6.97 5.65
C ARG A 406 -25.74 -7.68 6.90
N LYS A 407 -26.47 -8.77 6.76
CA LYS A 407 -26.90 -9.57 7.91
C LYS A 407 -25.90 -10.62 8.33
N TYR A 408 -25.08 -11.08 7.38
CA TYR A 408 -24.08 -12.14 7.58
C TYR A 408 -22.70 -11.66 7.14
N PHE A 409 -21.70 -12.29 7.67
CA PHE A 409 -20.32 -12.13 7.17
C PHE A 409 -19.53 -13.42 7.33
N VAL A 410 -18.61 -13.62 6.39
CA VAL A 410 -17.54 -14.59 6.52
C VAL A 410 -16.36 -13.90 7.16
N ASP A 411 -15.91 -14.43 8.27
CA ASP A 411 -14.74 -14.00 9.02
C ASP A 411 -13.61 -15.00 8.79
N VAL A 412 -12.51 -14.53 8.23
CA VAL A 412 -11.27 -15.31 8.09
C VAL A 412 -10.26 -14.73 9.03
N TYR A 413 -9.96 -15.42 10.11
CA TYR A 413 -9.00 -14.95 11.08
C TYR A 413 -7.74 -15.83 11.13
N SER A 414 -6.61 -15.19 11.37
CA SER A 414 -5.31 -15.84 11.46
C SER A 414 -4.29 -14.97 12.19
N ARG A 415 -3.14 -15.54 12.51
CA ARG A 415 -1.90 -14.83 12.88
C ARG A 415 -0.73 -15.50 12.15
N PRO A 416 0.45 -14.92 12.13
CA PRO A 416 1.63 -15.61 11.60
C PRO A 416 1.86 -16.99 12.22
N ASP A 417 1.55 -17.14 13.51
CA ASP A 417 1.67 -18.36 14.32
C ASP A 417 0.35 -19.14 14.50
N LEU A 418 -0.70 -18.75 13.79
CA LEU A 418 -2.02 -19.39 13.82
C LEU A 418 -2.55 -19.57 12.40
N PRO A 419 -2.60 -20.81 11.85
CA PRO A 419 -3.23 -21.09 10.59
C PRO A 419 -4.67 -20.58 10.52
N SER A 420 -5.10 -20.15 9.33
CA SER A 420 -6.39 -19.48 9.16
C SER A 420 -7.58 -20.38 9.49
N VAL A 421 -8.56 -19.77 10.14
CA VAL A 421 -9.89 -20.34 10.38
C VAL A 421 -10.92 -19.44 9.71
N SER A 422 -11.87 -20.02 9.01
CA SER A 422 -12.97 -19.30 8.34
C SER A 422 -14.29 -19.65 9.01
N VAL A 423 -15.01 -18.62 9.44
CA VAL A 423 -16.25 -18.75 10.21
C VAL A 423 -17.34 -17.91 9.57
N LEU A 424 -18.55 -18.46 9.51
CA LEU A 424 -19.76 -17.75 9.13
C LEU A 424 -20.43 -17.19 10.39
N ARG A 425 -20.72 -15.88 10.40
CA ARG A 425 -21.33 -15.17 11.54
C ARG A 425 -22.52 -14.32 11.11
N ARG A 426 -23.38 -14.02 12.08
CA ARG A 426 -24.44 -13.01 11.95
C ARG A 426 -23.96 -11.68 12.52
N VAL A 427 -24.21 -10.55 11.82
CA VAL A 427 -23.63 -9.24 12.16
C VAL A 427 -24.00 -8.75 13.58
N ASP A 428 -25.22 -9.00 14.04
CA ASP A 428 -25.69 -8.52 15.36
C ASP A 428 -25.54 -9.54 16.50
N GLU A 429 -25.02 -10.72 16.21
CA GLU A 429 -24.84 -11.81 17.17
C GLU A 429 -23.36 -12.21 17.29
N LYS A 430 -22.90 -12.46 18.51
CA LYS A 430 -21.54 -12.97 18.73
C LYS A 430 -21.39 -14.46 18.36
N LYS A 431 -22.51 -15.15 18.13
CA LYS A 431 -22.52 -16.59 17.92
C LYS A 431 -22.10 -16.93 16.49
N GLU A 432 -21.20 -17.86 16.37
CA GLU A 432 -20.86 -18.52 15.11
C GLU A 432 -22.07 -19.31 14.59
N ILE A 433 -22.36 -19.17 13.29
CA ILE A 433 -23.35 -20.01 12.61
C ILE A 433 -22.67 -21.34 12.27
N ALA A 434 -21.48 -21.27 11.62
CA ALA A 434 -20.72 -22.44 11.23
C ALA A 434 -19.23 -22.12 11.08
N ILE A 435 -18.38 -23.11 11.40
CA ILE A 435 -16.98 -23.10 10.96
C ILE A 435 -16.98 -23.64 9.54
N LEU A 436 -16.50 -22.83 8.61
CA LEU A 436 -16.47 -23.18 7.19
C LEU A 436 -15.22 -23.99 6.85
N GLU A 437 -14.04 -23.50 7.28
CA GLU A 437 -12.75 -24.12 6.99
C GLU A 437 -11.77 -23.91 8.14
N LYS A 438 -10.84 -24.88 8.27
CA LYS A 438 -9.64 -24.78 9.11
C LYS A 438 -8.44 -25.14 8.25
N CYS A 439 -7.47 -24.24 8.17
CA CYS A 439 -6.26 -24.46 7.41
C CYS A 439 -5.46 -25.65 7.92
N ASP A 440 -5.13 -26.59 7.04
CA ASP A 440 -4.31 -27.75 7.34
C ASP A 440 -2.90 -27.59 6.77
N VAL A 441 -1.91 -27.56 7.63
CA VAL A 441 -0.47 -27.44 7.34
C VAL A 441 0.32 -28.72 7.66
N SER A 442 -0.35 -29.83 7.97
CA SER A 442 0.29 -31.04 8.46
C SER A 442 1.31 -31.63 7.50
N ASP A 443 1.04 -31.62 6.19
CA ASP A 443 1.99 -32.05 5.16
C ASP A 443 3.23 -31.15 5.10
N LEU A 444 3.05 -29.83 5.33
CA LEU A 444 4.15 -28.89 5.34
C LEU A 444 5.03 -29.09 6.58
N VAL A 445 4.41 -29.29 7.74
CA VAL A 445 5.11 -29.61 9.01
C VAL A 445 5.90 -30.92 8.87
N ALA A 446 5.33 -31.95 8.23
CA ALA A 446 6.01 -33.21 7.98
C ALA A 446 7.29 -33.08 7.12
N LEU A 447 7.43 -31.99 6.36
CA LEU A 447 8.64 -31.65 5.59
C LEU A 447 9.68 -30.87 6.44
N GLY A 448 9.44 -30.69 7.73
CA GLY A 448 10.35 -29.96 8.63
C GLY A 448 10.13 -28.44 8.69
N TRP A 449 9.05 -27.93 8.06
CA TRP A 449 8.68 -26.52 8.15
C TRP A 449 8.40 -26.12 9.61
N GLN A 450 8.85 -24.93 9.98
CA GLN A 450 8.66 -24.38 11.31
C GLN A 450 7.58 -23.28 11.29
N MET A 451 6.64 -23.35 12.23
CA MET A 451 5.66 -22.29 12.45
C MET A 451 6.40 -21.00 12.81
N PRO A 452 6.11 -19.87 12.16
CA PRO A 452 6.63 -18.57 12.60
C PRO A 452 6.25 -18.27 14.06
N GLU A 453 7.04 -17.44 14.71
CA GLU A 453 6.76 -17.01 16.08
C GLU A 453 6.44 -15.51 16.10
N VAL A 454 5.37 -15.13 16.78
CA VAL A 454 5.09 -13.74 17.15
C VAL A 454 5.82 -13.44 18.46
N PHE A 455 6.70 -12.43 18.44
CA PHE A 455 7.50 -12.05 19.60
C PHE A 455 7.32 -10.59 19.95
N CYS A 456 7.26 -10.28 21.24
CA CYS A 456 7.13 -8.94 21.78
C CYS A 456 8.29 -8.62 22.72
N ALA A 457 8.84 -7.42 22.60
CA ALA A 457 9.85 -6.88 23.51
C ALA A 457 9.62 -5.39 23.78
N LYS A 458 10.21 -4.85 24.84
CA LYS A 458 10.12 -3.42 25.15
C LYS A 458 11.00 -2.59 24.19
N GLY A 459 10.45 -1.49 23.71
CA GLY A 459 11.13 -0.54 22.84
C GLY A 459 12.14 0.36 23.54
N ARG A 460 12.55 1.41 22.84
CA ARG A 460 13.59 2.37 23.29
C ARG A 460 13.30 3.05 24.62
N ASP A 461 12.02 3.25 24.93
CA ASP A 461 11.55 3.88 26.18
C ASP A 461 11.42 2.91 27.37
N GLY A 462 11.68 1.61 27.16
CA GLY A 462 11.53 0.54 28.14
C GLY A 462 10.09 0.24 28.56
N LYS A 463 9.10 0.81 27.89
CA LYS A 463 7.66 0.71 28.23
C LYS A 463 6.81 0.21 27.08
N THR A 464 6.97 0.79 25.90
CA THR A 464 6.18 0.49 24.70
C THR A 464 6.50 -0.90 24.18
N ASP A 465 5.46 -1.70 23.95
CA ASP A 465 5.59 -3.02 23.35
C ASP A 465 5.83 -2.91 21.86
N ILE A 466 6.92 -3.50 21.40
CA ILE A 466 7.34 -3.63 20.01
C ILE A 466 7.09 -5.08 19.59
N TRP A 467 6.38 -5.23 18.49
CA TRP A 467 5.93 -6.52 17.99
C TRP A 467 6.64 -6.86 16.69
N GLY A 468 6.98 -8.14 16.55
CA GLY A 468 7.65 -8.66 15.37
C GLY A 468 7.45 -10.15 15.21
N THR A 469 8.01 -10.70 14.14
CA THR A 469 7.95 -12.12 13.80
C THR A 469 9.34 -12.71 13.63
N ILE A 470 9.48 -14.00 14.00
CA ILE A 470 10.70 -14.79 13.85
C ILE A 470 10.39 -15.98 12.93
N TYR A 471 11.17 -16.11 11.86
CA TYR A 471 11.12 -17.24 10.94
C TYR A 471 12.42 -18.05 11.06
N ARG A 472 12.27 -19.38 11.10
CA ARG A 472 13.36 -20.34 11.27
C ARG A 472 13.52 -21.21 10.03
N PRO A 473 14.71 -21.78 9.79
CA PRO A 473 14.92 -22.76 8.73
C PRO A 473 13.98 -23.96 8.81
N PHE A 474 13.73 -24.61 7.69
CA PHE A 474 13.25 -25.97 7.72
C PHE A 474 14.26 -26.86 8.45
N ASN A 475 13.76 -27.89 9.16
CA ASN A 475 14.62 -28.77 9.99
C ASN A 475 15.54 -27.98 10.95
N PHE A 476 14.98 -26.93 11.56
CA PHE A 476 15.66 -26.07 12.52
C PHE A 476 16.32 -26.87 13.65
N ASP A 477 17.57 -26.54 13.96
CA ASP A 477 18.35 -27.15 15.04
C ASP A 477 18.78 -26.07 16.04
N SER A 478 18.20 -26.08 17.22
CA SER A 478 18.45 -25.08 18.28
C SER A 478 19.87 -25.14 18.87
N SER A 479 20.65 -26.18 18.57
CA SER A 479 22.04 -26.31 19.02
C SER A 479 23.03 -25.53 18.14
N LYS A 480 22.60 -25.10 16.95
CA LYS A 480 23.41 -24.32 16.02
C LYS A 480 23.29 -22.82 16.29
N SER A 481 24.24 -22.05 15.76
CA SER A 481 24.20 -20.58 15.75
C SER A 481 23.87 -20.09 14.34
N TYR A 482 22.92 -19.17 14.25
CA TYR A 482 22.41 -18.64 12.96
C TYR A 482 22.58 -17.14 12.90
N PRO A 483 23.15 -16.59 11.82
CA PRO A 483 23.09 -15.15 11.56
C PRO A 483 21.64 -14.68 11.49
N VAL A 484 21.39 -13.43 11.85
CA VAL A 484 20.06 -12.82 11.83
C VAL A 484 19.93 -11.91 10.63
N ILE A 485 18.83 -12.01 9.88
CA ILE A 485 18.49 -11.06 8.81
C ILE A 485 17.16 -10.39 9.14
N GLU A 486 17.17 -9.07 9.16
CA GLU A 486 15.94 -8.29 9.26
C GLU A 486 15.39 -7.95 7.88
N ASN A 487 14.13 -8.31 7.62
CA ASN A 487 13.34 -7.77 6.54
C ASN A 487 12.69 -6.48 7.03
N ILE A 488 13.23 -5.34 6.62
CA ILE A 488 12.79 -4.02 7.08
C ILE A 488 11.87 -3.32 6.08
N TYR A 489 10.79 -2.78 6.60
CA TYR A 489 10.03 -1.70 5.97
C TYR A 489 9.51 -0.79 7.08
N ALA A 490 9.95 0.48 7.09
CA ALA A 490 9.56 1.45 8.11
C ALA A 490 8.84 2.68 7.51
N GLY A 491 8.19 2.49 6.35
CA GLY A 491 7.38 3.54 5.74
C GLY A 491 6.23 3.95 6.67
N PRO A 492 6.10 5.25 7.01
CA PRO A 492 5.14 5.68 8.04
C PRO A 492 3.66 5.56 7.66
N HIS A 493 3.35 5.24 6.40
CA HIS A 493 1.96 5.15 5.92
C HIS A 493 1.18 3.96 6.48
N ASP A 494 1.86 2.89 6.94
CA ASP A 494 1.23 1.70 7.54
C ASP A 494 2.13 1.04 8.59
N SER A 495 1.69 -0.09 9.14
CA SER A 495 2.48 -1.10 9.85
C SER A 495 2.77 -2.26 8.91
N HIS A 496 3.94 -2.89 9.01
CA HIS A 496 4.46 -3.75 7.94
C HIS A 496 4.77 -5.19 8.35
N VAL A 497 4.84 -5.47 9.64
CA VAL A 497 4.98 -6.85 10.12
C VAL A 497 3.75 -7.65 9.71
N PRO A 498 3.90 -8.81 9.04
CA PRO A 498 2.77 -9.65 8.68
C PRO A 498 1.90 -10.00 9.90
N LYS A 499 0.58 -9.85 9.77
CA LYS A 499 -0.39 -10.17 10.83
C LYS A 499 -1.26 -11.37 10.46
N ASP A 500 -1.26 -11.76 9.20
CA ASP A 500 -1.97 -12.92 8.70
C ASP A 500 -1.05 -14.12 8.57
N PHE A 501 -1.64 -15.30 8.62
CA PHE A 501 -0.96 -16.54 8.32
C PHE A 501 -0.54 -16.59 6.84
N ASN A 502 0.75 -16.69 6.62
CA ASN A 502 1.35 -17.01 5.33
C ASN A 502 2.47 -18.03 5.57
N PRO A 503 2.28 -19.29 5.17
CA PRO A 503 3.24 -20.35 5.50
C PRO A 503 4.57 -20.21 4.75
N ILE A 504 4.57 -19.59 3.56
CA ILE A 504 5.76 -19.42 2.73
C ILE A 504 5.84 -17.96 2.24
N PRO A 505 6.10 -17.01 3.15
CA PRO A 505 6.34 -15.63 2.71
C PRO A 505 7.65 -15.57 1.92
N TRP A 506 7.56 -15.11 0.72
CA TRP A 506 8.55 -15.11 -0.35
C TRP A 506 10.03 -15.08 0.10
N SER A 507 10.72 -13.95 0.06
CA SER A 507 12.16 -13.85 0.40
C SER A 507 12.49 -14.26 1.83
N ILE A 508 11.55 -14.10 2.77
CA ILE A 508 11.72 -14.48 4.18
C ILE A 508 11.95 -16.00 4.30
N SER A 509 11.07 -16.81 3.71
CA SER A 509 11.21 -18.28 3.74
C SER A 509 12.47 -18.76 3.02
N SER A 510 12.84 -18.07 1.94
CA SER A 510 14.04 -18.40 1.18
C SER A 510 15.32 -18.18 2.00
N LEU A 511 15.44 -17.03 2.64
CA LEU A 511 16.58 -16.74 3.52
C LEU A 511 16.58 -17.64 4.76
N ALA A 512 15.42 -17.94 5.34
CA ALA A 512 15.37 -18.90 6.43
C ALA A 512 15.87 -20.28 5.99
N GLU A 513 15.44 -20.78 4.82
CA GLU A 513 15.92 -22.07 4.28
C GLU A 513 17.42 -22.10 4.02
N LEU A 514 18.01 -20.96 3.68
CA LEU A 514 19.46 -20.83 3.52
C LEU A 514 20.22 -20.81 4.86
N GLY A 515 19.55 -20.92 5.98
CA GLY A 515 20.16 -21.05 7.30
C GLY A 515 20.32 -19.73 8.05
N TYR A 516 19.38 -18.80 7.88
CA TYR A 516 19.27 -17.57 8.64
C TYR A 516 18.06 -17.60 9.57
N ILE A 517 18.13 -16.89 10.68
CA ILE A 517 16.93 -16.46 11.39
C ILE A 517 16.46 -15.16 10.76
N VAL A 518 15.23 -15.15 10.21
CA VAL A 518 14.70 -13.96 9.57
C VAL A 518 13.66 -13.32 10.47
N VAL A 519 13.78 -12.00 10.68
CA VAL A 519 12.87 -11.23 11.52
C VAL A 519 12.23 -10.09 10.76
N SER A 520 11.01 -9.71 11.16
CA SER A 520 10.34 -8.48 10.72
C SER A 520 9.77 -7.78 11.96
N ILE A 521 9.95 -6.47 12.07
CA ILE A 521 9.66 -5.71 13.30
C ILE A 521 8.98 -4.39 12.93
N ASP A 522 7.95 -3.95 13.67
CA ASP A 522 7.38 -2.60 13.59
C ASP A 522 7.86 -1.74 14.77
N GLY A 523 8.85 -0.89 14.53
CA GLY A 523 9.36 0.08 15.51
C GLY A 523 8.54 1.38 15.53
N MET A 524 8.81 2.26 16.48
CA MET A 524 8.22 3.60 16.53
C MET A 524 8.49 4.38 15.24
N GLY A 525 7.49 5.13 14.79
CA GLY A 525 7.48 5.85 13.52
C GLY A 525 6.60 5.18 12.45
N THR A 526 6.19 3.92 12.62
CA THR A 526 5.15 3.29 11.79
C THR A 526 3.75 3.63 12.30
N ASN A 527 2.73 3.40 11.47
CA ASN A 527 1.33 3.77 11.76
C ASN A 527 0.60 2.74 12.64
N ASN A 528 -0.71 2.97 12.85
CA ASN A 528 -1.67 2.08 13.50
C ASN A 528 -1.48 1.89 15.02
N ARG A 529 -0.78 2.81 15.64
CA ARG A 529 -0.63 2.95 17.09
C ARG A 529 -1.04 4.38 17.51
N SER A 530 -0.62 4.83 18.70
CA SER A 530 -0.83 6.22 19.12
C SER A 530 -0.15 7.22 18.17
N LYS A 531 -0.69 8.43 18.11
CA LYS A 531 -0.06 9.52 17.36
C LYS A 531 1.40 9.76 17.83
N LYS A 532 1.65 9.69 19.13
CA LYS A 532 3.01 9.81 19.69
C LYS A 532 3.98 8.75 19.17
N PHE A 533 3.51 7.52 18.99
CA PHE A 533 4.30 6.43 18.38
C PHE A 533 4.60 6.72 16.91
N HIS A 534 3.61 7.21 16.18
CA HIS A 534 3.72 7.52 14.76
C HIS A 534 4.60 8.76 14.52
N ASP A 535 4.46 9.80 15.34
CA ASP A 535 5.16 11.08 15.19
C ASP A 535 6.70 10.97 15.32
N VAL A 536 7.24 9.85 15.80
CA VAL A 536 8.71 9.61 15.82
C VAL A 536 9.32 9.73 14.42
N CYS A 537 8.56 9.45 13.35
CA CYS A 537 9.02 9.60 11.97
C CYS A 537 9.08 11.06 11.50
N TRP A 538 8.39 12.02 12.19
CA TRP A 538 8.26 13.39 11.73
C TRP A 538 9.62 14.08 11.61
N LYS A 539 9.96 14.50 10.38
CA LYS A 539 11.26 15.11 10.03
C LYS A 539 12.46 14.24 10.43
N ASN A 540 12.26 12.92 10.52
CA ASN A 540 13.24 11.97 11.07
C ASN A 540 13.14 10.57 10.46
N LEU A 541 12.98 10.48 9.14
CA LEU A 541 12.84 9.19 8.45
C LEU A 541 14.07 8.26 8.60
N LYS A 542 15.25 8.83 8.90
CA LYS A 542 16.45 8.04 9.20
C LYS A 542 16.33 7.17 10.46
N ASP A 543 15.44 7.51 11.39
CA ASP A 543 15.23 6.73 12.61
C ASP A 543 14.70 5.33 12.30
N ALA A 544 13.74 5.22 11.38
CA ALA A 544 13.17 3.96 10.90
C ALA A 544 12.84 2.94 12.02
N GLY A 545 12.72 3.40 13.27
CA GLY A 545 12.51 2.53 14.44
C GLY A 545 13.74 1.74 14.87
N PHE A 546 14.95 2.04 14.40
CA PHE A 546 16.15 1.26 14.70
C PHE A 546 16.44 1.07 16.19
N PRO A 547 16.32 2.07 17.06
CA PRO A 547 16.54 1.84 18.49
C PRO A 547 15.59 0.80 19.09
N ASP A 548 14.38 0.68 18.56
CA ASP A 548 13.41 -0.33 18.99
C ASP A 548 13.74 -1.70 18.43
N ARG A 549 14.07 -1.77 17.12
CA ARG A 549 14.41 -2.97 16.37
C ARG A 549 15.63 -3.66 16.95
N ILE A 550 16.70 -2.91 17.22
CA ILE A 550 17.92 -3.40 17.84
C ILE A 550 17.63 -4.02 19.22
N LYS A 551 16.89 -3.30 20.09
CA LYS A 551 16.50 -3.82 21.41
C LYS A 551 15.64 -5.08 21.30
N TRP A 552 14.75 -5.11 20.33
CA TRP A 552 13.89 -6.27 20.10
C TRP A 552 14.72 -7.50 19.69
N ILE A 553 15.65 -7.35 18.72
CA ILE A 553 16.53 -8.45 18.29
C ILE A 553 17.41 -8.92 19.44
N GLN A 554 17.98 -7.98 20.23
CA GLN A 554 18.77 -8.31 21.42
C GLN A 554 17.95 -9.07 22.47
N ALA A 555 16.71 -8.66 22.73
CA ALA A 555 15.81 -9.35 23.66
C ALA A 555 15.44 -10.76 23.16
N ALA A 556 15.20 -10.93 21.85
CA ALA A 556 14.98 -12.23 21.24
C ALA A 556 16.22 -13.13 21.38
N ALA A 557 17.44 -12.61 21.14
CA ALA A 557 18.68 -13.37 21.30
C ALA A 557 19.01 -13.72 22.76
N GLN A 558 18.56 -12.91 23.72
CA GLN A 558 18.66 -13.28 25.14
C GLN A 558 17.82 -14.52 25.46
N LYS A 559 16.65 -14.64 24.86
CA LYS A 559 15.76 -15.81 24.99
C LYS A 559 16.25 -16.99 24.14
N TYR A 560 16.71 -16.72 22.92
CA TYR A 560 17.06 -17.72 21.91
C TYR A 560 18.55 -17.65 21.56
N LYS A 561 19.36 -18.46 22.24
CA LYS A 561 20.83 -18.47 22.13
C LYS A 561 21.38 -18.86 20.75
N TYR A 562 20.53 -19.40 19.88
CA TYR A 562 20.87 -19.69 18.49
C TYR A 562 20.90 -18.43 17.58
N MET A 563 20.36 -17.29 18.02
CA MET A 563 20.42 -16.03 17.28
C MET A 563 21.77 -15.34 17.50
N ASP A 564 22.56 -15.24 16.45
CA ASP A 564 23.89 -14.61 16.48
C ASP A 564 23.76 -13.12 16.17
N THR A 565 23.85 -12.30 17.19
CA THR A 565 23.77 -10.83 17.05
C THR A 565 25.07 -10.15 16.65
N ASP A 566 26.17 -10.90 16.51
CA ASP A 566 27.42 -10.38 15.91
C ASP A 566 27.36 -10.40 14.38
N ARG A 567 26.43 -11.17 13.81
CA ARG A 567 26.22 -11.32 12.37
C ARG A 567 24.79 -10.97 11.99
N VAL A 568 24.46 -9.65 12.03
CA VAL A 568 23.14 -9.14 11.69
C VAL A 568 23.18 -8.46 10.33
N GLY A 569 22.34 -8.94 9.39
CA GLY A 569 22.05 -8.32 8.12
C GLY A 569 20.66 -7.67 8.07
N VAL A 570 20.46 -6.82 7.07
CA VAL A 570 19.16 -6.16 6.84
C VAL A 570 18.89 -6.02 5.35
N TYR A 571 17.66 -6.23 4.91
CA TYR A 571 17.25 -5.92 3.54
C TYR A 571 15.86 -5.32 3.52
N GLY A 572 15.61 -4.51 2.49
CA GLY A 572 14.31 -3.92 2.28
C GLY A 572 14.12 -3.32 0.90
N TRP A 573 12.88 -3.04 0.56
CA TRP A 573 12.45 -2.56 -0.74
C TRP A 573 11.86 -1.16 -0.64
N SER A 574 12.09 -0.27 -1.63
CA SER A 574 11.48 1.06 -1.66
C SER A 574 11.87 1.90 -0.42
N ALA A 575 10.93 2.37 0.41
CA ALA A 575 11.23 2.96 1.72
C ALA A 575 12.08 2.01 2.59
N GLY A 576 11.82 0.68 2.51
CA GLY A 576 12.66 -0.33 3.15
C GLY A 576 14.09 -0.38 2.60
N GLY A 577 14.29 -0.08 1.33
CA GLY A 577 15.62 0.04 0.72
C GLY A 577 16.39 1.26 1.27
N GLN A 578 15.72 2.40 1.44
CA GLN A 578 16.29 3.54 2.18
C GLN A 578 16.68 3.12 3.59
N ASN A 579 15.77 2.46 4.31
CA ASN A 579 16.02 2.02 5.68
C ASN A 579 17.19 1.03 5.75
N ALA A 580 17.25 0.03 4.85
CA ALA A 580 18.35 -0.96 4.84
C ALA A 580 19.74 -0.28 4.71
N MET A 581 19.91 0.67 3.81
CA MET A 581 21.15 1.45 3.74
C MET A 581 21.36 2.31 4.98
N SER A 582 20.31 2.97 5.49
CA SER A 582 20.39 3.81 6.71
C SER A 582 20.89 3.01 7.92
N ALA A 583 20.63 1.70 8.01
CA ALA A 583 21.14 0.84 9.06
C ALA A 583 22.67 0.82 9.09
N LEU A 584 23.33 0.77 7.93
CA LEU A 584 24.80 0.79 7.85
C LEU A 584 25.39 2.19 8.02
N LEU A 585 24.62 3.24 7.79
CA LEU A 585 25.07 4.63 8.01
C LEU A 585 25.02 5.01 9.49
N PHE A 586 23.93 4.68 10.17
CA PHE A 586 23.62 5.22 11.50
C PHE A 586 23.71 4.18 12.63
N HIS A 587 23.74 2.85 12.30
CA HIS A 587 23.74 1.74 13.26
C HIS A 587 24.70 0.62 12.85
N ASN A 588 25.85 0.99 12.27
CA ASN A 588 26.88 0.05 11.80
C ASN A 588 27.56 -0.75 12.92
N GLU A 589 27.43 -0.32 14.16
CA GLU A 589 27.86 -1.10 15.32
C GLU A 589 27.04 -2.39 15.48
N PHE A 590 25.81 -2.40 15.02
CA PHE A 590 24.90 -3.55 15.10
C PHE A 590 24.74 -4.28 13.75
N TYR A 591 24.35 -3.57 12.69
CA TYR A 591 24.18 -4.13 11.35
C TYR A 591 25.52 -4.24 10.59
N LYS A 592 25.78 -5.41 9.99
CA LYS A 592 27.05 -5.72 9.30
C LYS A 592 26.93 -5.70 7.78
N ALA A 593 25.76 -6.11 7.25
CA ALA A 593 25.51 -6.17 5.81
C ALA A 593 24.09 -5.69 5.49
N ALA A 594 23.92 -4.98 4.36
CA ALA A 594 22.63 -4.50 3.91
C ALA A 594 22.41 -4.70 2.42
N VAL A 595 21.17 -5.06 2.03
CA VAL A 595 20.72 -5.06 0.64
C VAL A 595 19.56 -4.09 0.49
N ALA A 596 19.75 -3.05 -0.33
CA ALA A 596 18.79 -2.00 -0.56
C ALA A 596 18.18 -2.10 -1.96
N PHE A 597 16.92 -2.49 -2.06
CA PHE A 597 16.19 -2.58 -3.32
C PHE A 597 15.43 -1.30 -3.60
N CYS A 598 15.64 -0.69 -4.76
CA CYS A 598 14.90 0.47 -5.29
C CYS A 598 14.66 1.56 -4.22
N GLY A 599 15.69 1.89 -3.43
CA GLY A 599 15.58 2.74 -2.25
C GLY A 599 15.38 4.22 -2.60
N CYS A 600 14.49 4.89 -1.85
CA CYS A 600 14.38 6.34 -1.84
C CYS A 600 15.48 6.94 -0.97
N HIS A 601 16.71 7.00 -1.49
CA HIS A 601 17.90 7.34 -0.70
C HIS A 601 18.00 8.82 -0.31
N ASP A 602 17.24 9.68 -0.98
CA ASP A 602 17.09 11.09 -0.64
C ASP A 602 15.63 11.52 -0.78
N ASN A 603 15.04 11.93 0.33
CA ASN A 603 13.62 12.32 0.35
C ASN A 603 13.31 13.57 -0.47
N ARG A 604 14.32 14.35 -0.90
CA ARG A 604 14.18 15.46 -1.86
C ARG A 604 14.04 14.96 -3.31
N MET A 605 14.39 13.70 -3.58
CA MET A 605 14.44 13.10 -4.92
C MET A 605 13.24 12.21 -5.26
N ASP A 606 12.32 12.03 -4.32
CA ASP A 606 11.16 11.18 -4.50
C ASP A 606 9.86 12.00 -4.47
N LYS A 607 8.72 11.36 -4.63
CA LYS A 607 7.38 11.95 -4.80
C LYS A 607 7.01 12.93 -3.69
N VAL A 608 6.55 14.12 -4.06
CA VAL A 608 6.12 15.17 -3.13
C VAL A 608 5.06 14.68 -2.14
N TRP A 609 4.05 13.96 -2.62
CA TRP A 609 2.89 13.53 -1.83
C TRP A 609 3.25 12.59 -0.68
N TRP A 610 4.32 11.78 -0.83
CA TRP A 610 4.79 10.87 0.20
C TRP A 610 5.79 11.56 1.13
N ASN A 611 6.73 12.31 0.57
CA ASN A 611 7.84 12.84 1.33
C ASN A 611 7.47 14.08 2.15
N GLU A 612 6.71 15.03 1.62
CA GLU A 612 6.29 16.19 2.39
C GLU A 612 5.31 15.85 3.53
N LEU A 613 4.61 14.72 3.44
CA LEU A 613 3.75 14.23 4.51
C LEU A 613 4.57 13.90 5.78
N TRP A 614 5.76 13.33 5.62
CA TRP A 614 6.57 12.89 6.75
C TRP A 614 7.72 13.82 7.08
N MET A 615 8.21 14.56 6.09
CA MET A 615 9.35 15.46 6.24
C MET A 615 8.96 16.94 6.28
N GLY A 616 7.68 17.25 6.04
CA GLY A 616 7.16 18.62 6.10
C GLY A 616 7.53 19.51 4.91
N TYR A 617 6.97 20.73 4.92
CA TYR A 617 7.24 21.79 3.96
C TYR A 617 7.36 23.14 4.69
N PRO A 618 8.29 24.03 4.30
CA PRO A 618 9.27 23.91 3.21
C PRO A 618 10.35 22.84 3.48
N VAL A 619 11.07 22.45 2.42
CA VAL A 619 12.26 21.59 2.53
C VAL A 619 13.30 22.28 3.41
N ASP A 620 13.73 21.60 4.49
CA ASP A 620 14.67 22.11 5.47
C ASP A 620 15.81 21.10 5.74
N GLU A 621 16.66 21.39 6.72
CA GLU A 621 17.81 20.55 7.09
C GLU A 621 17.43 19.13 7.55
N ALA A 622 16.17 18.87 7.94
CA ALA A 622 15.73 17.54 8.31
C ALA A 622 15.84 16.55 7.14
N TYR A 623 15.61 17.04 5.92
CA TYR A 623 15.80 16.24 4.71
C TYR A 623 17.27 15.82 4.54
N SER A 624 18.23 16.73 4.70
CA SER A 624 19.65 16.42 4.62
C SER A 624 20.08 15.46 5.73
N ARG A 625 19.63 15.69 6.96
CA ARG A 625 19.93 14.77 8.08
C ARG A 625 19.41 13.35 7.87
N SER A 626 18.34 13.18 7.09
CA SER A 626 17.73 11.87 6.77
C SER A 626 18.21 11.29 5.43
N SER A 627 19.00 12.02 4.65
CA SER A 627 19.47 11.62 3.34
C SER A 627 20.60 10.60 3.43
N ASN A 628 20.46 9.46 2.75
CA ASN A 628 21.54 8.50 2.60
C ASN A 628 22.66 9.05 1.68
N VAL A 629 22.33 9.97 0.77
CA VAL A 629 23.28 10.64 -0.12
C VAL A 629 24.20 11.56 0.69
N ASP A 630 23.62 12.49 1.47
CA ASP A 630 24.39 13.45 2.25
C ASP A 630 25.24 12.78 3.36
N ASN A 631 24.79 11.61 3.84
CA ASN A 631 25.42 10.85 4.91
C ASN A 631 26.22 9.63 4.41
N ALA A 632 26.44 9.47 3.11
CA ALA A 632 27.13 8.34 2.50
C ALA A 632 28.56 8.09 3.09
N HIS A 633 29.24 9.15 3.53
CA HIS A 633 30.57 9.09 4.17
C HIS A 633 30.58 8.27 5.48
N LEU A 634 29.41 8.07 6.12
CA LEU A 634 29.27 7.29 7.35
C LEU A 634 29.25 5.79 7.12
N LEU A 635 29.14 5.33 5.85
CA LEU A 635 29.02 3.90 5.54
C LEU A 635 30.13 3.07 6.19
N LYS A 636 29.72 2.07 6.96
CA LYS A 636 30.54 0.96 7.45
C LYS A 636 29.78 -0.34 7.30
N GLY A 637 30.48 -1.41 6.96
CA GLY A 637 29.88 -2.71 6.64
C GLY A 637 29.67 -2.91 5.13
N ASP A 638 29.05 -3.99 4.78
CA ASP A 638 28.89 -4.43 3.39
C ASP A 638 27.52 -3.99 2.83
N LEU A 639 27.54 -3.31 1.68
CA LEU A 639 26.33 -2.77 1.02
C LEU A 639 26.17 -3.32 -0.39
N LEU A 640 24.96 -3.81 -0.72
CA LEU A 640 24.52 -4.08 -2.08
C LEU A 640 23.31 -3.20 -2.41
N LEU A 641 23.45 -2.38 -3.47
CA LEU A 641 22.37 -1.57 -4.04
C LEU A 641 21.79 -2.28 -5.26
N ILE A 642 20.46 -2.40 -5.32
CA ILE A 642 19.76 -2.99 -6.48
C ILE A 642 18.66 -2.04 -6.93
N ASN A 643 18.64 -1.67 -8.21
CA ASN A 643 17.56 -0.81 -8.74
C ASN A 643 17.18 -1.14 -10.19
N GLY A 644 15.94 -0.86 -10.55
CA GLY A 644 15.43 -0.97 -11.91
C GLY A 644 15.71 0.26 -12.75
N GLU A 645 16.01 0.05 -14.02
CA GLU A 645 16.28 1.12 -15.00
C GLU A 645 15.07 2.00 -15.29
N LEU A 646 13.87 1.39 -15.32
CA LEU A 646 12.60 2.04 -15.67
C LEU A 646 11.70 2.23 -14.44
N ASP A 647 12.29 2.42 -13.28
CA ASP A 647 11.55 2.67 -12.05
C ASP A 647 10.88 4.06 -12.12
N ASP A 648 9.56 4.07 -12.35
CA ASP A 648 8.73 5.28 -12.39
C ASP A 648 8.07 5.61 -11.04
N ASN A 649 8.28 4.76 -10.03
CA ASN A 649 7.84 4.99 -8.66
C ASN A 649 8.92 5.66 -7.80
N VAL A 650 10.14 5.11 -7.75
CA VAL A 650 11.30 5.75 -7.13
C VAL A 650 12.32 6.06 -8.22
N ASP A 651 12.56 7.35 -8.46
CA ASP A 651 13.48 7.82 -9.50
C ASP A 651 14.84 7.09 -9.40
N PRO A 652 15.28 6.34 -10.45
CA PRO A 652 16.56 5.65 -10.44
C PRO A 652 17.75 6.56 -10.14
N ALA A 653 17.64 7.86 -10.44
CA ALA A 653 18.66 8.85 -10.12
C ALA A 653 18.93 8.95 -8.62
N SER A 654 17.95 8.61 -7.75
CA SER A 654 18.16 8.58 -6.29
C SER A 654 19.26 7.58 -5.90
N THR A 655 19.24 6.37 -6.48
CA THR A 655 20.31 5.38 -6.26
C THR A 655 21.63 5.83 -6.88
N LEU A 656 21.62 6.40 -8.11
CA LEU A 656 22.86 6.85 -8.77
C LEU A 656 23.53 8.01 -8.02
N GLN A 657 22.78 8.89 -7.37
CA GLN A 657 23.33 9.93 -6.51
C GLN A 657 24.00 9.36 -5.26
N VAL A 658 23.44 8.29 -4.67
CA VAL A 658 24.10 7.55 -3.59
C VAL A 658 25.41 6.92 -4.07
N VAL A 659 25.41 6.31 -5.24
CA VAL A 659 26.61 5.72 -5.86
C VAL A 659 27.71 6.78 -6.02
N ASP A 660 27.38 7.95 -6.57
CA ASP A 660 28.33 9.06 -6.72
C ASP A 660 28.87 9.54 -5.36
N ALA A 661 27.99 9.67 -4.36
CA ALA A 661 28.39 10.09 -3.02
C ALA A 661 29.32 9.07 -2.32
N LEU A 662 29.03 7.77 -2.48
CA LEU A 662 29.88 6.69 -1.95
C LEU A 662 31.25 6.66 -2.61
N ILE A 663 31.31 6.84 -3.94
CA ILE A 663 32.59 6.93 -4.69
C ILE A 663 33.39 8.13 -4.20
N LYS A 664 32.80 9.30 -4.07
CA LYS A 664 33.46 10.51 -3.55
C LYS A 664 33.97 10.36 -2.12
N ALA A 665 33.31 9.54 -1.32
CA ALA A 665 33.67 9.23 0.04
C ALA A 665 34.66 8.05 0.17
N ASP A 666 35.13 7.49 -0.94
CA ASP A 666 36.00 6.33 -1.01
C ASP A 666 35.47 5.09 -0.25
N LYS A 667 34.13 4.81 -0.44
CA LYS A 667 33.45 3.69 0.19
C LYS A 667 33.28 2.54 -0.78
N MET A 668 33.54 1.33 -0.29
CA MET A 668 33.35 0.10 -1.08
C MET A 668 31.90 -0.40 -0.96
N PHE A 669 31.29 -0.76 -2.08
CA PHE A 669 29.94 -1.29 -2.16
C PHE A 669 29.76 -2.13 -3.44
N GLU A 670 28.68 -2.90 -3.50
CA GLU A 670 28.25 -3.60 -4.71
C GLU A 670 26.98 -2.94 -5.28
N GLN A 671 26.81 -2.99 -6.60
CA GLN A 671 25.62 -2.49 -7.28
C GLN A 671 25.14 -3.47 -8.35
N LEU A 672 23.81 -3.65 -8.43
CA LEU A 672 23.11 -4.30 -9.52
C LEU A 672 22.10 -3.34 -10.14
N TYR A 673 22.36 -2.89 -11.36
CA TYR A 673 21.44 -2.12 -12.18
C TYR A 673 20.70 -3.09 -13.12
N MET A 674 19.34 -3.09 -13.08
CA MET A 674 18.51 -4.05 -13.80
C MET A 674 17.90 -3.42 -15.06
N PRO A 675 18.45 -3.66 -16.26
CA PRO A 675 17.92 -3.08 -17.51
C PRO A 675 16.49 -3.51 -17.78
N GLY A 676 15.66 -2.58 -18.22
CA GLY A 676 14.26 -2.79 -18.61
C GLY A 676 13.31 -3.13 -17.45
N LYS A 677 13.78 -3.04 -16.19
CA LYS A 677 12.95 -3.32 -15.00
C LYS A 677 12.46 -2.04 -14.35
N GLY A 678 11.20 -2.06 -13.90
CA GLY A 678 10.61 -1.00 -13.08
C GLY A 678 10.80 -1.22 -11.59
N HIS A 679 9.97 -0.58 -10.77
CA HIS A 679 10.02 -0.68 -9.31
C HIS A 679 9.88 -2.11 -8.77
N ASN A 680 9.02 -2.90 -9.41
CA ASN A 680 8.90 -4.33 -9.15
C ASN A 680 9.86 -5.07 -10.08
N LEU A 681 11.06 -5.37 -9.64
CA LEU A 681 12.11 -6.00 -10.44
C LEU A 681 11.67 -7.33 -11.04
N GLY A 682 10.93 -8.16 -10.25
CA GLY A 682 10.14 -9.30 -10.70
C GLY A 682 10.94 -10.42 -11.39
N GLY A 683 11.93 -10.96 -10.70
CA GLY A 683 12.71 -12.09 -11.20
C GLY A 683 13.31 -12.94 -10.09
N THR A 684 14.05 -13.97 -10.46
CA THR A 684 14.83 -14.80 -9.53
C THR A 684 16.26 -14.29 -9.38
N TYR A 685 16.78 -13.56 -10.38
CA TYR A 685 18.17 -13.14 -10.39
C TYR A 685 18.51 -12.17 -9.25
N GLU A 686 17.68 -11.15 -9.00
CA GLU A 686 17.87 -10.21 -7.89
C GLU A 686 17.80 -10.89 -6.52
N LEU A 687 17.00 -11.96 -6.40
CA LEU A 687 16.95 -12.76 -5.19
C LEU A 687 18.22 -13.60 -5.02
N HIS A 688 18.71 -14.22 -6.10
CA HIS A 688 19.98 -14.95 -6.06
C HIS A 688 21.12 -14.00 -5.67
N ARG A 689 21.09 -12.73 -6.12
CA ARG A 689 22.08 -11.72 -5.69
C ARG A 689 21.95 -11.38 -4.21
N LEU A 690 20.72 -11.31 -3.68
CA LEU A 690 20.47 -11.14 -2.24
C LEU A 690 21.08 -12.31 -1.44
N TYR A 691 20.82 -13.55 -1.88
CA TYR A 691 21.28 -14.75 -1.20
C TYR A 691 22.80 -14.86 -1.23
N ASP A 692 23.40 -14.73 -2.41
CA ASP A 692 24.85 -14.73 -2.62
C ASP A 692 25.55 -13.68 -1.76
N PHE A 693 25.00 -12.47 -1.72
CA PHE A 693 25.56 -11.38 -0.95
C PHE A 693 25.61 -11.73 0.55
N PHE A 694 24.50 -12.16 1.13
CA PHE A 694 24.50 -12.51 2.55
C PHE A 694 25.32 -13.76 2.84
N ASP A 695 25.34 -14.76 1.97
CA ASP A 695 26.18 -15.94 2.14
C ASP A 695 27.69 -15.57 2.18
N ARG A 696 28.15 -14.65 1.37
CA ARG A 696 29.54 -14.17 1.36
C ARG A 696 29.89 -13.25 2.54
N LYS A 697 28.88 -12.55 3.11
CA LYS A 697 29.12 -11.46 4.07
C LYS A 697 28.78 -11.82 5.51
N LEU A 698 27.91 -12.82 5.74
CA LEU A 698 27.44 -13.18 7.08
C LEU A 698 27.78 -14.63 7.47
N LYS A 699 28.10 -15.51 6.53
CA LYS A 699 28.56 -16.88 6.83
C LYS A 699 30.08 -16.95 6.81
#